data_b54af0a86da16f8805d3d829b4ee2ba1
#
_entry.id   b54af0a86da16f8805d3d829b4ee2ba1
#
_cell.length_a   1.000
_cell.length_b   1.000
_cell.length_c   1.000
_cell.angle_alpha   90.00
_cell.angle_beta   90.00
_cell.angle_gamma   90.00
#
_symmetry.space_group_name_H-M   'P 1'
#
loop_
_entity.id
_entity.type
_entity.pdbx_description
1 polymer ?
#
loop_
_entity_poly.entity_id
_entity_poly.type
_entity_poly.pdbx_seq_one_letter_code
_entity_poly.pdbx_strand_id
1 'polypeptide(L)'
;MNKDLMNGAALLGTALLAVSCSHDAWFQTSDAAQRAAEEYSSNFKTVVLGGQDVDSRQTWNTAVSTQITLTSAKTGTLKIYTTDPAQGTTVAALYTGNINKGETKTFTVARPQAVTTLYATILDANNYMIDNMAFDASESTVTAAFYTTPASARQAKAARRAIQPIFNFPEDADASKFLSDVPAGVKSYAQECQANHQTSGYGSGVSYVDPSWTGEVNIWGTWDGSKSSGGTLYIKGQNWFLDRKFYVAANTDVYLVEGAVLALSESNAKDLQGGCNFYLAPGAKIATPDGVELVLNNGLHMYNHGTIDVGKLSVNTTSVLYNSNELQVRGELSTENNQSVIVNDGTITATRLHTAGSSHVQNNGTMTINGNTDIDSNNNTWVNNGQYTTNYFYYTAGSNDVINNCKLTVRELFKINLGDTDKNGFQMDSDGGVVTKNFEAAGPSYIFMGAGSVFEVTETATMNITKDLYGVYGPETGDKAVFHAKKIVSAASPNQCFVANYFGQLIVAYDESHFAQGYSDKDAQQQANGEIGVQPYYHVGDGAIVEKTEFIDYTIDASTCCPGFKGGAGNKVEPTQYIYFAFEDLGTSDDFDFNDVVVRVSAPDANRVSTVELCAIGGTLQQKVFCDNVQIGEEVHTYGEFGANTYSNKIVGVPIAVLGTVNVPNGVSVADLNINIQVTRKDGQVVTVAGPQPGETPFRVTVTGDDQGKWYWAKERTNISDAYTQFGLWGANMDNNPDWYKSPINNRVIKW
;
A
#
# COMPACT_ATOMS: atom_id res chain seq x y z
N MET A 1 -63.79 -44.83 3.89
CA MET A 1 -64.31 -43.48 4.27
C MET A 1 -63.27 -42.83 5.14
N ASN A 2 -62.60 -42.00 4.48
CA ASN A 2 -61.62 -40.94 4.73
C ASN A 2 -61.07 -40.75 6.17
N LYS A 3 -59.81 -41.18 6.28
CA LYS A 3 -58.90 -40.83 7.37
C LYS A 3 -58.14 -39.50 7.10
N ASP A 4 -58.41 -38.82 5.98
CA ASP A 4 -57.65 -37.63 5.53
C ASP A 4 -58.26 -36.28 5.99
N LEU A 5 -59.33 -36.29 6.75
CA LEU A 5 -59.94 -35.02 7.22
C LEU A 5 -59.58 -34.62 8.66
N MET A 6 -58.83 -35.45 9.40
CA MET A 6 -58.42 -35.11 10.76
C MET A 6 -57.02 -34.51 10.92
N ASN A 7 -56.20 -34.55 9.90
CA ASN A 7 -54.83 -33.96 9.94
C ASN A 7 -54.77 -32.51 9.50
N GLY A 8 -55.84 -31.96 8.92
CA GLY A 8 -55.91 -30.57 8.49
C GLY A 8 -56.29 -29.58 9.60
N ALA A 9 -56.94 -30.05 10.66
CA ALA A 9 -57.41 -29.19 11.75
C ALA A 9 -56.36 -28.97 12.88
N ALA A 10 -55.36 -29.86 12.98
CA ALA A 10 -54.30 -29.74 13.96
C ALA A 10 -53.16 -28.82 13.52
N LEU A 11 -52.96 -28.59 12.18
CA LEU A 11 -51.97 -27.65 11.69
C LEU A 11 -52.45 -26.16 11.67
N LEU A 12 -53.79 -25.96 11.62
CA LEU A 12 -54.36 -24.61 11.75
C LEU A 12 -54.40 -24.13 13.21
N GLY A 13 -54.44 -25.04 14.17
CA GLY A 13 -54.45 -24.71 15.58
C GLY A 13 -53.08 -24.28 16.12
N THR A 14 -52.01 -24.79 15.57
CA THR A 14 -50.65 -24.42 15.98
C THR A 14 -50.15 -23.14 15.30
N ALA A 15 -50.65 -22.85 14.10
CA ALA A 15 -50.33 -21.55 13.43
C ALA A 15 -51.06 -20.35 14.08
N LEU A 16 -52.27 -20.57 14.68
CA LEU A 16 -52.97 -19.52 15.40
C LEU A 16 -52.44 -19.26 16.82
N LEU A 17 -51.68 -20.22 17.41
CA LEU A 17 -51.03 -20.01 18.70
C LEU A 17 -49.68 -19.31 18.60
N ALA A 18 -49.02 -19.33 17.42
CA ALA A 18 -47.80 -18.56 17.17
C ALA A 18 -48.04 -17.08 16.80
N VAL A 19 -49.28 -16.75 16.41
CA VAL A 19 -49.68 -15.35 16.09
C VAL A 19 -50.17 -14.58 17.33
N SER A 20 -50.33 -15.24 18.48
CA SER A 20 -50.86 -14.61 19.68
C SER A 20 -49.79 -14.12 20.67
N CYS A 21 -48.52 -14.06 20.30
CA CYS A 21 -47.50 -13.31 21.06
C CYS A 21 -47.38 -11.87 20.60
N SER A 22 -48.38 -11.39 19.88
CA SER A 22 -48.60 -10.00 19.60
C SER A 22 -49.29 -9.29 20.78
N HIS A 23 -49.41 -8.02 20.72
CA HIS A 23 -50.16 -7.08 21.57
C HIS A 23 -51.27 -7.68 22.41
N ASP A 24 -52.06 -8.62 21.88
CA ASP A 24 -53.24 -9.19 22.55
C ASP A 24 -52.92 -10.06 23.79
N ALA A 25 -51.75 -10.67 23.86
CA ALA A 25 -51.32 -11.46 25.03
C ALA A 25 -51.03 -10.56 26.25
N TRP A 26 -50.79 -9.32 26.01
CA TRP A 26 -50.47 -8.32 27.00
C TRP A 26 -51.68 -7.75 27.68
N PHE A 27 -52.68 -7.57 26.87
CA PHE A 27 -53.95 -6.96 27.26
C PHE A 27 -55.04 -8.01 27.46
N GLN A 28 -54.74 -9.10 28.15
CA GLN A 28 -55.69 -10.14 28.31
C GLN A 28 -57.13 -9.63 28.54
N THR A 29 -57.93 -9.72 27.49
CA THR A 29 -59.37 -9.93 27.51
C THR A 29 -60.27 -9.00 28.34
N SER A 30 -59.78 -7.85 28.78
CA SER A 30 -60.67 -6.82 29.37
C SER A 30 -60.68 -5.58 28.44
N ASP A 31 -61.80 -4.91 28.33
CA ASP A 31 -61.95 -3.62 27.65
C ASP A 31 -60.92 -2.57 28.07
N ALA A 32 -60.36 -2.71 29.27
CA ALA A 32 -59.35 -1.83 29.83
C ALA A 32 -57.95 -2.07 29.19
N ALA A 33 -57.61 -3.31 28.91
CA ALA A 33 -56.34 -3.69 28.32
C ALA A 33 -56.27 -3.36 26.84
N GLN A 34 -57.37 -3.54 26.11
CA GLN A 34 -57.46 -3.13 24.74
C GLN A 34 -57.37 -1.61 24.57
N ARG A 35 -58.02 -0.84 25.49
CA ARG A 35 -57.89 0.62 25.49
C ARG A 35 -56.49 1.10 25.81
N ALA A 36 -55.76 0.44 26.70
CA ALA A 36 -54.35 0.78 26.95
C ALA A 36 -53.45 0.53 25.75
N ALA A 37 -53.68 -0.52 24.96
CA ALA A 37 -52.96 -0.79 23.72
C ALA A 37 -53.25 0.26 22.63
N GLU A 38 -54.52 0.61 22.51
CA GLU A 38 -54.93 1.65 21.56
C GLU A 38 -54.35 3.01 21.99
N GLU A 39 -54.28 3.29 23.27
CA GLU A 39 -53.68 4.50 23.84
C GLU A 39 -52.16 4.54 23.60
N TYR A 40 -51.43 3.47 23.87
CA TYR A 40 -50.00 3.34 23.58
C TYR A 40 -49.70 3.58 22.06
N SER A 41 -50.41 2.88 21.18
CA SER A 41 -50.24 3.04 19.73
C SER A 41 -50.60 4.46 19.26
N SER A 42 -51.63 5.08 19.85
CA SER A 42 -52.00 6.46 19.52
C SER A 42 -50.95 7.46 20.00
N ASN A 43 -50.39 7.24 21.20
CA ASN A 43 -49.32 8.08 21.77
C ASN A 43 -48.05 7.93 20.97
N PHE A 44 -47.64 6.71 20.62
CA PHE A 44 -46.48 6.45 19.78
C PHE A 44 -46.61 7.14 18.41
N LYS A 45 -47.77 6.98 17.76
CA LYS A 45 -48.06 7.67 16.50
C LYS A 45 -47.93 9.18 16.62
N THR A 46 -48.46 9.76 17.70
CA THR A 46 -48.46 11.21 17.90
C THR A 46 -47.06 11.72 18.27
N VAL A 47 -46.40 11.08 19.23
CA VAL A 47 -45.15 11.57 19.86
C VAL A 47 -43.93 11.19 19.04
N VAL A 48 -43.88 9.94 18.53
CA VAL A 48 -42.69 9.41 17.84
C VAL A 48 -42.77 9.66 16.34
N LEU A 49 -43.94 9.41 15.73
CA LEU A 49 -44.12 9.51 14.28
C LEU A 49 -44.69 10.87 13.81
N GLY A 50 -44.88 11.83 14.73
CA GLY A 50 -45.43 13.15 14.38
C GLY A 50 -46.81 13.09 13.73
N GLY A 51 -47.65 12.09 14.12
CA GLY A 51 -48.99 11.88 13.60
C GLY A 51 -49.11 11.03 12.32
N GLN A 52 -47.98 10.50 11.82
CA GLN A 52 -47.96 9.58 10.66
C GLN A 52 -48.29 8.14 11.13
N ASP A 53 -48.78 7.32 10.20
CA ASP A 53 -48.94 5.88 10.43
C ASP A 53 -47.60 5.14 10.31
N VAL A 54 -47.53 4.01 11.00
CA VAL A 54 -46.38 3.07 10.82
C VAL A 54 -46.40 2.52 9.37
N ASP A 55 -45.27 2.46 8.70
CA ASP A 55 -45.17 1.76 7.42
C ASP A 55 -45.59 0.30 7.59
N SER A 56 -46.53 -0.17 6.79
CA SER A 56 -47.07 -1.53 6.90
C SER A 56 -46.03 -2.64 6.77
N ARG A 57 -44.83 -2.34 6.25
CA ARG A 57 -43.69 -3.23 6.12
C ARG A 57 -42.70 -3.08 7.30
N GLN A 58 -42.85 -2.09 8.16
CA GLN A 58 -41.90 -1.74 9.18
C GLN A 58 -41.75 -2.87 10.24
N THR A 59 -40.57 -3.44 10.32
CA THR A 59 -40.20 -4.50 11.26
C THR A 59 -39.40 -3.98 12.47
N TRP A 60 -39.09 -2.70 12.49
CA TRP A 60 -38.25 -2.03 13.49
C TRP A 60 -36.87 -2.67 13.67
N ASN A 61 -36.35 -3.22 12.54
CA ASN A 61 -35.04 -3.84 12.48
C ASN A 61 -34.18 -3.11 11.44
N THR A 62 -33.06 -2.54 11.86
CA THR A 62 -32.11 -1.86 10.95
C THR A 62 -31.21 -2.83 10.21
N ALA A 63 -31.23 -4.12 10.51
CA ALA A 63 -30.47 -5.16 9.85
C ALA A 63 -31.30 -5.94 8.83
N VAL A 64 -30.66 -6.35 7.75
CA VAL A 64 -31.21 -7.24 6.74
C VAL A 64 -30.38 -8.52 6.68
N SER A 65 -31.04 -9.65 6.73
CA SER A 65 -30.43 -10.95 6.53
C SER A 65 -30.01 -11.12 5.08
N THR A 66 -28.71 -11.35 4.82
CA THR A 66 -28.16 -11.58 3.49
C THR A 66 -27.43 -12.92 3.48
N GLN A 67 -27.87 -13.83 2.60
CA GLN A 67 -27.18 -15.09 2.35
C GLN A 67 -26.11 -14.88 1.29
N ILE A 68 -24.89 -15.22 1.63
CA ILE A 68 -23.71 -15.06 0.76
C ILE A 68 -23.18 -16.44 0.38
N THR A 69 -23.02 -16.68 -0.92
CA THR A 69 -22.29 -17.83 -1.47
C THR A 69 -21.01 -17.33 -2.08
N LEU A 70 -19.87 -17.68 -1.49
CA LEU A 70 -18.56 -17.14 -1.86
C LEU A 70 -17.58 -18.27 -2.22
N THR A 71 -16.92 -18.12 -3.38
CA THR A 71 -15.86 -19.04 -3.83
C THR A 71 -14.48 -18.37 -3.60
N SER A 72 -13.58 -19.10 -2.95
CA SER A 72 -12.25 -18.60 -2.63
C SER A 72 -11.19 -19.04 -3.62
N ALA A 73 -10.29 -18.12 -3.98
CA ALA A 73 -9.06 -18.40 -4.72
C ALA A 73 -7.89 -18.81 -3.80
N LYS A 74 -8.00 -18.61 -2.49
CA LYS A 74 -6.92 -18.81 -1.51
C LYS A 74 -7.44 -19.53 -0.26
N THR A 75 -6.53 -20.13 0.51
CA THR A 75 -6.83 -20.71 1.83
C THR A 75 -6.53 -19.67 2.91
N GLY A 76 -7.44 -19.49 3.87
CA GLY A 76 -7.24 -18.57 4.98
C GLY A 76 -8.50 -18.35 5.82
N THR A 77 -8.49 -17.30 6.63
CA THR A 77 -9.64 -16.83 7.40
C THR A 77 -10.41 -15.81 6.57
N LEU A 78 -11.64 -16.18 6.17
CA LEU A 78 -12.57 -15.29 5.48
C LEU A 78 -13.26 -14.39 6.48
N LYS A 79 -13.27 -13.09 6.22
CA LYS A 79 -14.04 -12.10 6.96
C LYS A 79 -14.87 -11.24 6.00
N ILE A 80 -16.05 -10.80 6.47
CA ILE A 80 -16.95 -9.91 5.74
C ILE A 80 -17.13 -8.62 6.52
N TYR A 81 -17.01 -7.47 5.84
CA TYR A 81 -17.08 -6.14 6.42
C TYR A 81 -18.08 -5.24 5.67
N THR A 82 -18.53 -4.19 6.35
CA THR A 82 -19.39 -3.11 5.78
C THR A 82 -18.59 -2.02 5.09
N THR A 83 -17.31 -1.88 5.44
CA THR A 83 -16.36 -0.89 4.89
C THR A 83 -15.09 -1.60 4.48
N ASP A 84 -14.32 -1.00 3.57
CA ASP A 84 -13.08 -1.59 3.07
C ASP A 84 -11.99 -1.61 4.15
N PRO A 85 -11.58 -2.80 4.66
CA PRO A 85 -10.54 -2.88 5.68
C PRO A 85 -9.15 -2.46 5.15
N ALA A 86 -8.95 -2.40 3.84
CA ALA A 86 -7.72 -1.93 3.23
C ALA A 86 -7.52 -0.41 3.36
N GLN A 87 -8.56 0.34 3.74
CA GLN A 87 -8.45 1.80 3.98
C GLN A 87 -7.81 2.16 5.33
N GLY A 88 -7.32 1.18 6.09
CA GLY A 88 -6.57 1.39 7.32
C GLY A 88 -7.41 1.65 8.57
N THR A 89 -8.74 1.64 8.49
CA THR A 89 -9.63 1.67 9.65
C THR A 89 -9.89 0.26 10.14
N THR A 90 -9.71 0.03 11.43
CA THR A 90 -10.13 -1.23 12.06
C THR A 90 -11.65 -1.23 12.18
N VAL A 91 -12.31 -2.17 11.52
CA VAL A 91 -13.78 -2.28 11.48
C VAL A 91 -14.25 -3.64 11.98
N ALA A 92 -15.46 -3.68 12.54
CA ALA A 92 -16.07 -4.90 13.04
C ALA A 92 -16.48 -5.83 11.89
N ALA A 93 -16.07 -7.10 11.91
CA ALA A 93 -16.46 -8.08 10.91
C ALA A 93 -17.91 -8.58 11.19
N LEU A 94 -18.73 -8.61 10.13
CA LEU A 94 -20.07 -9.23 10.14
C LEU A 94 -20.00 -10.77 10.19
N TYR A 95 -18.91 -11.34 9.68
CA TYR A 95 -18.65 -12.77 9.61
C TYR A 95 -17.18 -13.06 9.73
N THR A 96 -16.85 -14.16 10.42
CA THR A 96 -15.50 -14.73 10.47
C THR A 96 -15.59 -16.26 10.32
N GLY A 97 -14.81 -16.85 9.44
CA GLY A 97 -14.77 -18.30 9.28
C GLY A 97 -13.63 -18.76 8.35
N ASN A 98 -13.21 -20.02 8.46
CA ASN A 98 -12.16 -20.57 7.60
C ASN A 98 -12.70 -20.92 6.21
N ILE A 99 -11.88 -20.75 5.18
CA ILE A 99 -12.18 -21.14 3.80
C ILE A 99 -10.92 -21.68 3.15
N ASN A 100 -11.08 -22.71 2.28
CA ASN A 100 -9.98 -23.30 1.55
C ASN A 100 -9.95 -22.81 0.10
N LYS A 101 -8.79 -22.86 -0.52
CA LYS A 101 -8.64 -22.58 -1.95
C LYS A 101 -9.56 -23.47 -2.79
N GLY A 102 -10.39 -22.86 -3.64
CA GLY A 102 -11.37 -23.53 -4.48
C GLY A 102 -12.66 -23.93 -3.76
N GLU A 103 -12.78 -23.68 -2.46
CA GLU A 103 -14.00 -23.92 -1.70
C GLU A 103 -15.05 -22.86 -2.01
N THR A 104 -16.31 -23.33 -2.15
CA THR A 104 -17.49 -22.47 -2.18
C THR A 104 -18.23 -22.63 -0.86
N LYS A 105 -18.39 -21.55 -0.12
CA LYS A 105 -19.02 -21.52 1.20
C LYS A 105 -20.25 -20.64 1.20
N THR A 106 -21.36 -21.14 1.78
CA THR A 106 -22.60 -20.39 1.95
C THR A 106 -22.82 -20.09 3.43
N PHE A 107 -23.07 -18.83 3.77
CA PHE A 107 -23.33 -18.35 5.12
C PHE A 107 -24.26 -17.14 5.09
N THR A 108 -24.84 -16.80 6.25
CA THR A 108 -25.79 -15.67 6.37
C THR A 108 -25.21 -14.63 7.33
N VAL A 109 -25.31 -13.36 6.94
CA VAL A 109 -24.90 -12.22 7.74
C VAL A 109 -26.08 -11.27 8.02
N ALA A 110 -26.05 -10.58 9.15
CA ALA A 110 -26.91 -9.45 9.41
C ALA A 110 -26.20 -8.18 8.95
N ARG A 111 -26.52 -7.66 7.77
CA ARG A 111 -25.97 -6.38 7.30
C ARG A 111 -26.90 -5.21 7.63
N PRO A 112 -26.37 -3.99 7.86
CA PRO A 112 -27.20 -2.80 7.94
C PRO A 112 -28.02 -2.61 6.66
N GLN A 113 -29.29 -2.24 6.79
CA GLN A 113 -30.19 -2.03 5.64
C GLN A 113 -29.64 -0.99 4.65
N ALA A 114 -29.00 0.06 5.15
CA ALA A 114 -28.41 1.12 4.32
C ALA A 114 -27.16 0.70 3.54
N VAL A 115 -26.54 -0.46 3.86
CA VAL A 115 -25.28 -0.92 3.24
C VAL A 115 -25.59 -1.89 2.11
N THR A 116 -25.28 -1.51 0.89
CA THR A 116 -25.48 -2.34 -0.31
C THR A 116 -24.18 -2.92 -0.89
N THR A 117 -23.03 -2.49 -0.40
CA THR A 117 -21.73 -3.04 -0.77
C THR A 117 -21.07 -3.67 0.44
N LEU A 118 -20.60 -4.91 0.31
CA LEU A 118 -19.82 -5.59 1.33
C LEU A 118 -18.42 -5.90 0.79
N TYR A 119 -17.48 -6.12 1.72
CA TYR A 119 -16.09 -6.44 1.45
C TYR A 119 -15.76 -7.80 2.01
N ALA A 120 -15.28 -8.70 1.15
CA ALA A 120 -14.75 -10.00 1.54
C ALA A 120 -13.24 -9.94 1.58
N THR A 121 -12.65 -10.38 2.69
CA THR A 121 -11.20 -10.36 2.91
C THR A 121 -10.74 -11.75 3.32
N ILE A 122 -9.62 -12.21 2.79
CA ILE A 122 -8.95 -13.43 3.25
C ILE A 122 -7.67 -13.06 3.97
N LEU A 123 -7.52 -13.57 5.19
CA LEU A 123 -6.33 -13.42 6.01
C LEU A 123 -5.55 -14.74 6.04
N ASP A 124 -4.21 -14.67 6.06
CA ASP A 124 -3.34 -15.81 6.27
C ASP A 124 -3.28 -16.24 7.75
N ALA A 125 -2.44 -17.24 8.06
CA ALA A 125 -2.27 -17.74 9.43
C ALA A 125 -1.72 -16.71 10.43
N ASN A 126 -1.10 -15.63 9.93
CA ASN A 126 -0.56 -14.53 10.72
C ASN A 126 -1.50 -13.32 10.77
N ASN A 127 -2.75 -13.48 10.32
CA ASN A 127 -3.76 -12.42 10.18
C ASN A 127 -3.42 -11.31 9.17
N TYR A 128 -2.52 -11.55 8.22
CA TYR A 128 -2.28 -10.63 7.12
C TYR A 128 -3.31 -10.79 6.00
N MET A 129 -3.74 -9.67 5.45
CA MET A 129 -4.67 -9.64 4.33
C MET A 129 -3.96 -10.12 3.04
N ILE A 130 -4.37 -11.29 2.55
CA ILE A 130 -3.83 -11.89 1.33
C ILE A 130 -4.77 -11.80 0.14
N ASP A 131 -6.01 -11.39 0.36
CA ASP A 131 -6.99 -11.07 -0.68
C ASP A 131 -8.08 -10.14 -0.14
N ASN A 132 -8.65 -9.30 -1.00
CA ASN A 132 -9.74 -8.39 -0.65
C ASN A 132 -10.58 -8.08 -1.89
N MET A 133 -11.90 -8.10 -1.76
CA MET A 133 -12.80 -7.73 -2.86
C MET A 133 -14.07 -7.09 -2.34
N ALA A 134 -14.57 -6.09 -3.07
CA ALA A 134 -15.92 -5.54 -2.90
C ALA A 134 -16.92 -6.35 -3.72
N PHE A 135 -18.15 -6.49 -3.22
CA PHE A 135 -19.25 -7.10 -3.97
C PHE A 135 -20.59 -6.46 -3.60
N ASP A 136 -21.51 -6.45 -4.55
CA ASP A 136 -22.88 -5.96 -4.36
C ASP A 136 -23.67 -6.93 -3.48
N ALA A 137 -24.25 -6.43 -2.42
CA ALA A 137 -25.08 -7.14 -1.44
C ALA A 137 -26.47 -6.50 -1.32
N SER A 138 -26.96 -5.80 -2.33
CA SER A 138 -28.30 -5.19 -2.33
C SER A 138 -29.41 -6.22 -2.21
N GLU A 139 -29.21 -7.43 -2.71
CA GLU A 139 -30.15 -8.55 -2.67
C GLU A 139 -30.01 -9.38 -1.40
N SER A 140 -31.08 -10.13 -1.06
CA SER A 140 -31.09 -11.05 0.10
C SER A 140 -30.23 -12.31 -0.11
N THR A 141 -29.89 -12.64 -1.36
CA THR A 141 -29.01 -13.75 -1.73
C THR A 141 -27.99 -13.27 -2.75
N VAL A 142 -26.73 -13.49 -2.45
CA VAL A 142 -25.60 -12.99 -3.24
C VAL A 142 -24.62 -14.11 -3.54
N THR A 143 -24.09 -14.15 -4.76
CA THR A 143 -22.98 -15.03 -5.15
C THR A 143 -21.79 -14.16 -5.56
N ALA A 144 -20.61 -14.42 -4.96
CA ALA A 144 -19.36 -13.73 -5.25
C ALA A 144 -18.20 -14.72 -5.34
N ALA A 145 -17.14 -14.35 -6.05
CA ALA A 145 -15.94 -15.17 -6.14
C ALA A 145 -14.69 -14.28 -6.16
N PHE A 146 -13.66 -14.70 -5.45
CA PHE A 146 -12.36 -14.09 -5.58
C PHE A 146 -11.75 -14.41 -6.93
N TYR A 147 -11.10 -13.42 -7.52
CA TYR A 147 -10.45 -13.55 -8.82
C TYR A 147 -9.25 -14.50 -8.74
N THR A 148 -9.16 -15.45 -9.67
CA THR A 148 -7.97 -16.25 -9.88
C THR A 148 -7.25 -15.77 -11.11
N THR A 149 -6.08 -15.16 -10.96
CA THR A 149 -5.22 -14.86 -12.12
C THR A 149 -4.91 -16.16 -12.86
N PRO A 150 -5.08 -16.23 -14.18
CA PRO A 150 -4.79 -17.45 -14.94
C PRO A 150 -3.37 -17.93 -14.66
N ALA A 151 -3.20 -19.21 -14.37
CA ALA A 151 -1.90 -19.81 -14.06
C ALA A 151 -0.85 -19.57 -15.16
N SER A 152 -1.28 -19.44 -16.42
CA SER A 152 -0.42 -19.13 -17.57
C SER A 152 0.23 -17.73 -17.49
N ALA A 153 -0.42 -16.76 -16.86
CA ALA A 153 0.14 -15.43 -16.67
C ALA A 153 1.22 -15.39 -15.57
N ARG A 154 1.10 -16.26 -14.57
CA ARG A 154 2.08 -16.42 -13.48
C ARG A 154 3.33 -17.18 -13.90
N GLN A 155 3.18 -18.26 -14.70
CA GLN A 155 4.29 -19.12 -15.14
C GLN A 155 5.26 -18.40 -16.10
N ALA A 156 4.80 -17.46 -16.91
CA ALA A 156 5.67 -16.72 -17.83
C ALA A 156 6.64 -15.76 -17.13
N LYS A 157 6.46 -15.49 -15.83
CA LYS A 157 7.26 -14.53 -15.06
C LYS A 157 7.92 -15.08 -13.80
N ALA A 158 7.55 -16.28 -13.38
CA ALA A 158 8.14 -16.96 -12.22
C ALA A 158 9.64 -17.27 -12.39
N ALA A 159 10.14 -17.34 -13.62
CA ALA A 159 11.57 -17.43 -13.88
C ALA A 159 12.21 -16.03 -13.82
N ARG A 160 12.30 -15.46 -12.63
CA ARG A 160 13.15 -14.30 -12.40
C ARG A 160 14.58 -14.69 -12.74
N ARG A 161 15.14 -14.04 -13.75
CA ARG A 161 16.55 -14.13 -14.04
C ARG A 161 17.31 -13.68 -12.80
N ALA A 162 18.26 -14.48 -12.34
CA ALA A 162 19.18 -14.01 -11.30
C ALA A 162 19.69 -12.62 -11.70
N ILE A 163 19.68 -11.68 -10.78
CA ILE A 163 20.20 -10.33 -11.00
C ILE A 163 21.71 -10.48 -11.28
N GLN A 164 22.06 -10.53 -12.54
CA GLN A 164 23.44 -10.53 -12.99
C GLN A 164 23.54 -9.40 -14.00
N PRO A 165 24.40 -8.43 -13.80
CA PRO A 165 24.66 -7.42 -14.83
C PRO A 165 25.09 -8.13 -16.12
N ILE A 166 24.42 -7.81 -17.23
CA ILE A 166 24.73 -8.39 -18.56
C ILE A 166 26.07 -7.86 -19.07
N PHE A 167 26.54 -6.75 -18.54
CA PHE A 167 27.74 -6.05 -18.93
C PHE A 167 28.88 -6.33 -17.96
N ASN A 168 30.09 -6.69 -18.52
CA ASN A 168 31.30 -6.82 -17.74
C ASN A 168 32.01 -5.47 -17.70
N PHE A 169 31.98 -4.81 -16.55
CA PHE A 169 32.70 -3.54 -16.38
C PHE A 169 34.19 -3.74 -16.40
N PRO A 170 34.95 -2.80 -17.01
CA PRO A 170 36.41 -2.88 -17.05
C PRO A 170 37.01 -2.72 -15.66
N GLU A 171 38.12 -3.36 -15.42
CA GLU A 171 38.92 -3.20 -14.22
C GLU A 171 39.77 -1.93 -14.29
N ASP A 172 40.28 -1.48 -13.13
CA ASP A 172 41.22 -0.36 -13.05
C ASP A 172 42.57 -0.69 -13.74
N ALA A 173 43.31 0.34 -14.04
CA ALA A 173 44.66 0.18 -14.56
C ALA A 173 45.61 -0.41 -13.50
N ASP A 174 46.60 -1.14 -13.96
CA ASP A 174 47.65 -1.68 -13.08
C ASP A 174 48.31 -0.55 -12.24
N ALA A 175 48.52 -0.82 -10.97
CA ALA A 175 49.06 0.16 -10.00
C ALA A 175 50.42 0.75 -10.46
N SER A 176 51.20 0.06 -11.31
CA SER A 176 52.45 0.56 -11.83
C SER A 176 52.27 1.72 -12.83
N LYS A 177 51.05 2.00 -13.28
CA LYS A 177 50.75 3.13 -14.18
C LYS A 177 50.62 4.46 -13.41
N PHE A 178 50.46 4.44 -12.10
CA PHE A 178 50.28 5.66 -11.29
C PHE A 178 51.61 6.06 -10.65
N LEU A 179 52.32 6.92 -11.35
CA LEU A 179 53.73 7.23 -11.07
C LEU A 179 53.90 8.40 -10.09
N SER A 180 54.85 8.28 -9.17
CA SER A 180 55.21 9.37 -8.26
C SER A 180 56.05 10.45 -8.93
N ASP A 181 56.85 10.11 -9.94
CA ASP A 181 57.63 11.06 -10.71
C ASP A 181 57.91 10.54 -12.14
N VAL A 182 58.41 11.37 -13.02
CA VAL A 182 58.84 11.02 -14.36
C VAL A 182 59.98 10.01 -14.31
N PRO A 183 59.94 8.90 -15.05
CA PRO A 183 61.04 7.92 -15.08
C PRO A 183 62.37 8.53 -15.44
N ALA A 184 63.44 8.07 -14.79
CA ALA A 184 64.79 8.57 -15.01
C ALA A 184 65.24 8.41 -16.50
N GLY A 185 65.86 9.45 -17.03
CA GLY A 185 66.37 9.46 -18.42
C GLY A 185 65.34 9.86 -19.49
N VAL A 186 64.08 10.11 -19.11
CA VAL A 186 63.10 10.68 -20.05
C VAL A 186 63.47 12.13 -20.36
N LYS A 187 63.49 12.50 -21.63
CA LYS A 187 63.79 13.84 -22.11
C LYS A 187 62.62 14.81 -21.81
N SER A 188 62.94 16.10 -21.60
CA SER A 188 61.92 17.14 -21.64
C SER A 188 61.29 17.24 -23.02
N TYR A 189 60.06 17.77 -23.11
CA TYR A 189 59.35 17.99 -24.37
C TYR A 189 60.18 18.85 -25.34
N ALA A 190 60.88 19.90 -24.86
CA ALA A 190 61.78 20.72 -25.63
C ALA A 190 62.95 19.91 -26.23
N GLN A 191 63.58 19.04 -25.42
CA GLN A 191 64.67 18.17 -25.88
C GLN A 191 64.18 17.12 -26.89
N GLU A 192 62.97 16.61 -26.76
CA GLU A 192 62.43 15.68 -27.73
C GLU A 192 62.06 16.36 -29.06
N CYS A 193 61.46 17.58 -29.01
CA CYS A 193 61.31 18.39 -30.23
C CYS A 193 62.62 18.64 -30.94
N GLN A 194 63.65 19.04 -30.20
CA GLN A 194 64.97 19.27 -30.79
C GLN A 194 65.58 17.98 -31.42
N ALA A 195 65.42 16.85 -30.72
CA ALA A 195 65.88 15.55 -31.23
C ALA A 195 65.17 15.14 -32.53
N ASN A 196 63.98 15.58 -32.75
CA ASN A 196 63.18 15.39 -33.96
C ASN A 196 63.28 16.55 -34.95
N HIS A 197 64.26 17.48 -34.75
CA HIS A 197 64.45 18.66 -35.58
C HIS A 197 63.21 19.55 -35.75
N GLN A 198 62.44 19.67 -34.69
CA GLN A 198 61.19 20.44 -34.63
C GLN A 198 61.27 21.50 -33.56
N THR A 199 60.46 22.57 -33.68
CA THR A 199 60.37 23.67 -32.68
C THR A 199 59.18 23.63 -31.78
N SER A 200 58.11 22.94 -32.18
CA SER A 200 56.82 23.01 -31.49
C SER A 200 56.08 21.67 -31.38
N GLY A 201 56.67 20.56 -31.78
CA GLY A 201 56.07 19.24 -31.73
C GLY A 201 56.93 18.13 -32.36
N TYR A 202 56.41 16.91 -32.34
CA TYR A 202 57.07 15.73 -32.94
C TYR A 202 56.01 14.66 -33.29
N GLY A 203 56.45 13.66 -34.08
CA GLY A 203 55.55 12.59 -34.49
C GLY A 203 55.18 11.65 -33.36
N SER A 204 56.18 10.92 -32.85
CA SER A 204 55.99 9.96 -31.76
C SER A 204 57.29 9.87 -30.95
N GLY A 205 57.19 9.66 -29.66
CA GLY A 205 58.35 9.57 -28.77
C GLY A 205 57.93 9.54 -27.30
N VAL A 206 58.92 9.65 -26.43
CA VAL A 206 58.72 9.67 -24.97
C VAL A 206 59.28 10.95 -24.39
N SER A 207 58.45 11.78 -23.79
CA SER A 207 58.88 13.03 -23.20
C SER A 207 58.06 13.42 -21.97
N TYR A 208 58.53 14.47 -21.26
CA TYR A 208 57.75 15.09 -20.19
C TYR A 208 57.61 16.60 -20.41
N VAL A 209 56.48 17.12 -19.90
CA VAL A 209 56.19 18.53 -19.82
C VAL A 209 56.16 18.93 -18.35
N ASP A 210 56.80 20.03 -18.02
CA ASP A 210 56.79 20.65 -16.70
C ASP A 210 56.51 22.17 -16.83
N PRO A 211 56.32 22.93 -15.73
CA PRO A 211 55.98 24.36 -15.74
C PRO A 211 57.02 25.26 -16.45
N SER A 212 58.22 24.78 -16.72
CA SER A 212 59.23 25.56 -17.50
C SER A 212 58.90 25.63 -19.00
N TRP A 213 58.07 24.72 -19.49
CA TRP A 213 57.59 24.72 -20.88
C TRP A 213 56.39 25.66 -21.05
N THR A 214 56.62 26.78 -21.77
CA THR A 214 55.58 27.79 -22.02
C THR A 214 55.00 27.74 -23.46
N GLY A 215 55.47 26.84 -24.29
CA GLY A 215 54.96 26.64 -25.65
C GLY A 215 53.75 25.72 -25.77
N GLU A 216 53.32 25.49 -26.95
CA GLU A 216 52.28 24.49 -27.28
C GLU A 216 52.81 23.08 -27.10
N VAL A 217 51.94 22.13 -26.79
CA VAL A 217 52.20 20.69 -26.94
C VAL A 217 51.47 20.20 -28.17
N ASN A 218 52.20 19.56 -29.06
CA ASN A 218 51.67 19.07 -30.33
C ASN A 218 52.38 17.78 -30.74
N ILE A 219 51.82 16.64 -30.40
CA ILE A 219 52.31 15.30 -30.77
C ILE A 219 51.36 14.79 -31.85
N TRP A 220 51.79 14.82 -33.10
CA TRP A 220 50.89 14.49 -34.23
C TRP A 220 50.82 13.00 -34.58
N GLY A 221 51.64 12.18 -33.94
CA GLY A 221 51.66 10.74 -34.14
C GLY A 221 52.43 10.28 -35.42
N THR A 222 52.70 9.02 -35.44
CA THR A 222 53.25 8.34 -36.62
C THR A 222 52.34 7.19 -37.00
N TRP A 223 52.24 6.96 -38.30
CA TRP A 223 51.46 5.87 -38.87
C TRP A 223 52.37 4.67 -39.19
N ASP A 224 52.06 3.51 -38.54
CA ASP A 224 52.84 2.27 -38.78
C ASP A 224 52.22 1.33 -39.83
N GLY A 225 51.21 1.80 -40.55
CA GLY A 225 50.48 1.01 -41.53
C GLY A 225 49.21 0.32 -40.98
N SER A 226 49.03 0.29 -39.69
CA SER A 226 47.86 -0.30 -39.01
C SER A 226 47.15 0.67 -38.06
N LYS A 227 47.91 1.48 -37.34
CA LYS A 227 47.36 2.46 -36.36
C LYS A 227 48.26 3.69 -36.23
N SER A 228 47.72 4.79 -35.80
CA SER A 228 48.46 5.96 -35.35
C SER A 228 48.92 5.78 -33.90
N SER A 229 50.12 6.24 -33.58
CA SER A 229 50.65 6.27 -32.19
C SER A 229 51.38 7.58 -31.94
N GLY A 230 50.97 8.27 -30.86
CA GLY A 230 51.61 9.48 -30.39
C GLY A 230 52.74 9.28 -29.39
N GLY A 231 52.95 8.05 -28.91
CA GLY A 231 54.00 7.72 -27.94
C GLY A 231 53.57 7.88 -26.48
N THR A 232 54.46 8.43 -25.66
CA THR A 232 54.22 8.60 -24.20
C THR A 232 54.56 10.02 -23.78
N LEU A 233 53.63 10.63 -23.05
CA LEU A 233 53.81 11.97 -22.48
C LEU A 233 53.62 11.95 -20.98
N TYR A 234 54.57 12.43 -20.22
CA TYR A 234 54.46 12.65 -18.76
C TYR A 234 54.20 14.13 -18.49
N ILE A 235 53.28 14.42 -17.61
CA ILE A 235 52.98 15.76 -17.12
C ILE A 235 53.48 15.85 -15.66
N LYS A 236 54.33 16.85 -15.37
CA LYS A 236 54.93 17.09 -14.06
C LYS A 236 54.70 18.53 -13.63
N GLY A 237 54.31 18.75 -12.39
CA GLY A 237 54.00 20.09 -11.86
C GLY A 237 52.75 20.71 -12.47
N GLN A 238 52.62 22.06 -12.41
CA GLN A 238 51.40 22.73 -12.82
C GLN A 238 51.48 23.26 -14.26
N ASN A 239 50.68 22.71 -15.14
CA ASN A 239 50.67 23.03 -16.57
C ASN A 239 49.30 23.58 -16.98
N TRP A 240 49.31 24.83 -17.52
CA TRP A 240 48.12 25.56 -17.90
C TRP A 240 48.06 25.74 -19.41
N PHE A 241 47.14 25.00 -20.06
CA PHE A 241 46.84 25.08 -21.49
C PHE A 241 45.52 25.77 -21.74
N LEU A 242 45.35 26.97 -21.18
CA LEU A 242 44.14 27.76 -21.30
C LEU A 242 44.13 28.63 -22.55
N ASP A 243 45.30 29.14 -22.94
CA ASP A 243 45.56 30.07 -24.05
C ASP A 243 46.52 29.48 -25.11
N ARG A 244 46.96 28.26 -24.97
CA ARG A 244 47.88 27.56 -25.86
C ARG A 244 47.40 26.16 -26.14
N LYS A 245 47.84 25.59 -27.28
CA LYS A 245 47.41 24.27 -27.75
C LYS A 245 48.00 23.15 -26.90
N PHE A 246 47.15 22.17 -26.55
CA PHE A 246 47.52 20.87 -26.03
C PHE A 246 46.91 19.81 -26.95
N TYR A 247 47.75 19.17 -27.79
CA TYR A 247 47.33 18.15 -28.70
C TYR A 247 48.22 16.92 -28.57
N VAL A 248 47.63 15.77 -28.35
CA VAL A 248 48.29 14.46 -28.40
C VAL A 248 47.54 13.55 -29.36
N ALA A 249 48.25 12.97 -30.30
CA ALA A 249 47.65 12.10 -31.30
C ALA A 249 46.99 10.85 -30.68
N ALA A 250 46.12 10.22 -31.45
CA ALA A 250 45.46 8.97 -31.06
C ALA A 250 46.49 7.92 -30.59
N ASN A 251 46.07 7.10 -29.62
CA ASN A 251 46.85 6.04 -28.97
C ASN A 251 48.11 6.55 -28.23
N THR A 252 48.10 7.77 -27.69
CA THR A 252 49.15 8.30 -26.80
C THR A 252 48.84 7.92 -25.36
N ASP A 253 49.85 7.43 -24.61
CA ASP A 253 49.78 7.26 -23.16
C ASP A 253 50.19 8.56 -22.46
N VAL A 254 49.31 9.14 -21.65
CA VAL A 254 49.54 10.39 -20.91
C VAL A 254 49.53 10.09 -19.42
N TYR A 255 50.62 10.35 -18.75
CA TYR A 255 50.82 10.14 -17.31
C TYR A 255 50.88 11.48 -16.59
N LEU A 256 49.92 11.77 -15.73
CA LEU A 256 50.03 12.85 -14.76
C LEU A 256 50.62 12.27 -13.48
N VAL A 257 51.92 12.58 -13.25
CA VAL A 257 52.61 12.10 -12.05
C VAL A 257 52.10 12.75 -10.80
N GLU A 258 52.45 12.27 -9.62
CA GLU A 258 51.97 12.77 -8.32
C GLU A 258 52.11 14.30 -8.25
N GLY A 259 51.01 14.98 -7.84
CA GLY A 259 50.94 16.44 -7.74
C GLY A 259 50.91 17.24 -9.05
N ALA A 260 50.91 16.57 -10.22
CA ALA A 260 50.80 17.24 -11.49
C ALA A 260 49.43 17.87 -11.70
N VAL A 261 49.36 19.03 -12.35
CA VAL A 261 48.13 19.67 -12.77
C VAL A 261 48.12 19.89 -14.27
N LEU A 262 47.04 19.46 -14.93
CA LEU A 262 46.77 19.74 -16.35
C LEU A 262 45.47 20.53 -16.45
N ALA A 263 45.57 21.84 -16.70
CA ALA A 263 44.40 22.67 -16.93
C ALA A 263 44.18 22.91 -18.42
N LEU A 264 42.96 22.66 -18.91
CA LEU A 264 42.64 22.69 -20.34
C LEU A 264 41.59 23.77 -20.67
N SER A 265 41.79 24.47 -21.79
CA SER A 265 40.79 25.32 -22.42
C SER A 265 39.67 24.50 -23.04
N GLU A 266 38.57 25.14 -23.46
CA GLU A 266 37.47 24.47 -24.16
C GLU A 266 37.90 23.69 -25.39
N SER A 267 38.76 24.30 -26.25
CA SER A 267 39.23 23.64 -27.43
C SER A 267 40.10 22.42 -27.12
N ASN A 268 41.01 22.52 -26.16
CA ASN A 268 41.89 21.42 -25.75
C ASN A 268 41.11 20.29 -25.06
N ALA A 269 40.13 20.61 -24.23
CA ALA A 269 39.29 19.65 -23.50
C ALA A 269 38.37 18.84 -24.45
N LYS A 270 37.97 19.45 -25.59
CA LYS A 270 37.17 18.79 -26.63
C LYS A 270 37.98 18.06 -27.66
N ASP A 271 39.29 18.31 -27.79
CA ASP A 271 40.16 17.76 -28.83
C ASP A 271 41.08 16.64 -28.31
N LEU A 272 40.72 15.99 -27.20
CA LEU A 272 41.43 14.79 -26.75
C LEU A 272 41.17 13.64 -27.73
N GLN A 273 42.25 13.06 -28.23
CA GLN A 273 42.15 12.09 -29.32
C GLN A 273 41.83 10.67 -28.86
N GLY A 274 41.12 9.92 -29.69
CA GLY A 274 40.70 8.57 -29.40
C GLY A 274 41.83 7.57 -29.19
N GLY A 275 41.57 6.51 -28.42
CA GLY A 275 42.57 5.48 -28.08
C GLY A 275 43.68 5.94 -27.14
N CYS A 276 43.68 7.19 -26.69
CA CYS A 276 44.61 7.67 -25.65
C CYS A 276 44.27 7.06 -24.29
N ASN A 277 45.31 6.82 -23.49
CA ASN A 277 45.13 6.46 -22.06
C ASN A 277 45.68 7.59 -21.19
N PHE A 278 44.85 8.06 -20.26
CA PHE A 278 45.26 9.05 -19.28
C PHE A 278 45.31 8.36 -17.90
N TYR A 279 46.47 8.46 -17.25
CA TYR A 279 46.72 7.89 -15.93
C TYR A 279 47.01 9.04 -14.93
N LEU A 280 46.11 9.28 -14.02
CA LEU A 280 46.24 10.33 -12.98
C LEU A 280 46.69 9.68 -11.66
N ALA A 281 47.93 9.93 -11.28
CA ALA A 281 48.48 9.47 -9.99
C ALA A 281 47.83 10.17 -8.83
N PRO A 282 47.94 9.64 -7.61
CA PRO A 282 47.46 10.34 -6.40
C PRO A 282 47.98 11.76 -6.31
N GLY A 283 47.08 12.73 -5.97
CA GLY A 283 47.38 14.16 -5.96
C GLY A 283 47.50 14.86 -7.32
N ALA A 284 47.50 14.11 -8.45
CA ALA A 284 47.40 14.72 -9.75
C ALA A 284 46.00 15.29 -10.02
N LYS A 285 45.91 16.32 -10.89
CA LYS A 285 44.65 16.98 -11.21
C LYS A 285 44.49 17.29 -12.69
N ILE A 286 43.30 16.96 -13.23
CA ILE A 286 42.82 17.59 -14.50
C ILE A 286 41.75 18.62 -14.12
N ALA A 287 41.83 19.81 -14.79
CA ALA A 287 40.86 20.87 -14.52
C ALA A 287 40.39 21.56 -15.81
N THR A 288 39.13 22.00 -15.84
CA THR A 288 38.64 22.94 -16.86
C THR A 288 37.93 24.11 -16.20
N PRO A 289 37.85 25.29 -16.85
CA PRO A 289 37.02 26.41 -16.37
C PRO A 289 35.54 26.04 -16.26
N ASP A 290 34.78 26.90 -15.56
CA ASP A 290 33.33 26.75 -15.45
C ASP A 290 32.64 26.69 -16.82
N GLY A 291 31.68 25.78 -16.97
CA GLY A 291 30.94 25.57 -18.20
C GLY A 291 31.71 24.86 -19.32
N VAL A 292 33.04 24.70 -19.18
CA VAL A 292 33.86 23.99 -20.17
C VAL A 292 33.72 22.50 -20.00
N GLU A 293 33.44 21.83 -21.09
CA GLU A 293 33.23 20.37 -21.18
C GLU A 293 34.53 19.63 -21.50
N LEU A 294 34.86 18.65 -20.66
CA LEU A 294 35.88 17.65 -20.98
C LEU A 294 35.20 16.50 -21.74
N VAL A 295 35.70 16.18 -22.92
CA VAL A 295 35.11 15.15 -23.78
C VAL A 295 36.06 13.96 -23.90
N LEU A 296 35.61 12.80 -23.42
CA LEU A 296 36.27 11.51 -23.68
C LEU A 296 35.55 10.86 -24.85
N ASN A 297 36.26 10.60 -25.95
CA ASN A 297 35.65 10.10 -27.19
C ASN A 297 36.49 9.04 -27.86
N ASN A 298 35.87 8.21 -28.70
CA ASN A 298 36.51 7.25 -29.60
C ASN A 298 37.52 6.30 -28.92
N GLY A 299 37.13 5.70 -27.81
CA GLY A 299 37.96 4.72 -27.07
C GLY A 299 39.08 5.36 -26.25
N LEU A 300 38.94 6.63 -25.82
CA LEU A 300 39.82 7.22 -24.84
C LEU A 300 39.53 6.59 -23.46
N HIS A 301 40.60 6.19 -22.77
CA HIS A 301 40.50 5.67 -21.40
C HIS A 301 41.13 6.67 -20.43
N MET A 302 40.41 6.96 -19.35
CA MET A 302 40.86 7.84 -18.28
C MET A 302 40.78 7.13 -16.95
N TYR A 303 41.92 6.91 -16.31
CA TYR A 303 42.05 6.26 -15.02
C TYR A 303 42.43 7.28 -13.93
N ASN A 304 41.51 7.60 -13.04
CA ASN A 304 41.67 8.68 -12.05
C ASN A 304 41.93 8.16 -10.66
N HIS A 305 43.18 8.22 -10.19
CA HIS A 305 43.55 8.08 -8.77
C HIS A 305 43.82 9.44 -8.11
N GLY A 306 43.70 10.54 -8.88
CA GLY A 306 43.86 11.93 -8.45
C GLY A 306 42.53 12.64 -8.34
N THR A 307 42.45 13.84 -8.90
CA THR A 307 41.22 14.65 -8.95
C THR A 307 40.91 15.08 -10.38
N ILE A 308 39.67 14.95 -10.78
CA ILE A 308 39.14 15.57 -12.01
C ILE A 308 38.13 16.63 -11.56
N ASP A 309 38.35 17.90 -11.94
CA ASP A 309 37.51 19.04 -11.56
C ASP A 309 37.15 19.85 -12.80
N VAL A 310 35.99 19.60 -13.36
CA VAL A 310 35.59 20.11 -14.67
C VAL A 310 34.23 20.74 -14.71
N GLY A 311 34.02 21.64 -15.69
CA GLY A 311 32.73 22.29 -15.87
C GLY A 311 31.63 21.32 -16.25
N LYS A 312 31.88 20.48 -17.25
CA LYS A 312 31.05 19.36 -17.69
C LYS A 312 31.94 18.20 -18.11
N LEU A 313 31.39 16.98 -18.19
CA LEU A 313 32.11 15.79 -18.64
C LEU A 313 31.18 14.91 -19.46
N SER A 314 31.60 14.57 -20.68
CA SER A 314 30.96 13.56 -21.49
C SER A 314 31.89 12.40 -21.80
N VAL A 315 31.38 11.19 -21.66
CA VAL A 315 32.07 9.94 -21.97
C VAL A 315 31.31 9.28 -23.10
N ASN A 316 31.96 9.28 -24.28
CA ASN A 316 31.32 8.93 -25.55
C ASN A 316 32.03 7.77 -26.26
N THR A 317 31.34 7.09 -27.12
CA THR A 317 31.86 6.13 -28.12
C THR A 317 33.01 5.26 -27.61
N THR A 318 32.69 4.16 -26.93
CA THR A 318 33.63 3.16 -26.39
C THR A 318 34.68 3.69 -25.39
N SER A 319 34.55 4.93 -24.95
CA SER A 319 35.45 5.52 -23.95
C SER A 319 35.15 5.01 -22.54
N VAL A 320 36.19 4.98 -21.71
CA VAL A 320 36.11 4.51 -20.32
C VAL A 320 36.60 5.59 -19.38
N LEU A 321 35.81 5.90 -18.38
CA LEU A 321 36.19 6.66 -17.19
C LEU A 321 36.19 5.74 -15.99
N TYR A 322 37.36 5.51 -15.41
CA TYR A 322 37.55 4.80 -14.17
C TYR A 322 37.94 5.81 -13.08
N ASN A 323 37.11 5.97 -12.04
CA ASN A 323 37.35 6.91 -10.93
C ASN A 323 37.54 6.15 -9.63
N SER A 324 38.76 6.11 -9.09
CA SER A 324 39.02 5.53 -7.77
C SER A 324 39.26 6.59 -6.66
N ASN A 325 39.23 7.90 -7.00
CA ASN A 325 39.38 8.95 -5.99
C ASN A 325 38.30 10.03 -6.16
N GLU A 326 38.60 11.22 -6.67
CA GLU A 326 37.65 12.35 -6.70
C GLU A 326 37.35 12.78 -8.14
N LEU A 327 36.07 12.85 -8.48
CA LEU A 327 35.56 13.44 -9.70
C LEU A 327 34.50 14.49 -9.33
N GLN A 328 34.78 15.75 -9.61
CA GLN A 328 33.85 16.85 -9.46
C GLN A 328 33.47 17.39 -10.84
N VAL A 329 32.19 17.25 -11.20
CA VAL A 329 31.59 17.84 -12.39
C VAL A 329 30.61 18.91 -11.97
N ARG A 330 30.97 20.18 -12.17
CA ARG A 330 30.14 21.31 -11.71
C ARG A 330 28.80 21.42 -12.47
N GLY A 331 28.69 20.80 -13.62
CA GLY A 331 27.49 20.71 -14.46
C GLY A 331 27.05 19.27 -14.70
N GLU A 332 26.84 18.94 -15.96
CA GLU A 332 26.37 17.64 -16.41
C GLU A 332 27.50 16.64 -16.60
N LEU A 333 27.33 15.46 -16.06
CA LEU A 333 28.05 14.24 -16.38
C LEU A 333 27.17 13.42 -17.33
N SER A 334 27.61 13.14 -18.52
CA SER A 334 26.87 12.37 -19.53
C SER A 334 27.63 11.18 -20.05
N THR A 335 26.86 10.13 -20.40
CA THR A 335 27.34 9.04 -21.23
C THR A 335 26.52 9.06 -22.51
N GLU A 336 27.19 9.19 -23.66
CA GLU A 336 26.52 9.25 -24.96
C GLU A 336 27.15 8.25 -25.95
N ASN A 337 26.29 7.66 -26.76
CA ASN A 337 26.66 6.82 -27.89
C ASN A 337 27.54 5.60 -27.61
N ASN A 338 27.01 4.44 -27.95
CA ASN A 338 27.67 3.15 -28.11
C ASN A 338 28.76 2.78 -27.11
N GLN A 339 28.37 2.09 -26.04
CA GLN A 339 29.25 1.38 -25.09
C GLN A 339 30.27 2.26 -24.36
N SER A 340 29.93 3.50 -24.07
CA SER A 340 30.68 4.32 -23.11
C SER A 340 30.53 3.81 -21.71
N VAL A 341 31.57 3.90 -20.88
CA VAL A 341 31.60 3.30 -19.55
C VAL A 341 32.08 4.30 -18.50
N ILE A 342 31.36 4.37 -17.38
CA ILE A 342 31.82 5.02 -16.14
C ILE A 342 31.85 3.95 -15.03
N VAL A 343 33.00 3.80 -14.39
CA VAL A 343 33.15 3.02 -13.14
C VAL A 343 33.61 3.94 -12.04
N ASN A 344 32.92 3.93 -10.92
CA ASN A 344 33.25 4.74 -9.75
C ASN A 344 33.51 3.87 -8.52
N ASP A 345 34.75 3.78 -8.09
CA ASP A 345 35.16 3.20 -6.81
C ASP A 345 35.44 4.28 -5.74
N GLY A 346 35.56 5.55 -6.18
CA GLY A 346 35.82 6.72 -5.35
C GLY A 346 34.56 7.57 -5.09
N THR A 347 34.72 8.87 -5.25
CA THR A 347 33.64 9.85 -5.09
C THR A 347 33.37 10.61 -6.38
N ILE A 348 32.12 10.62 -6.82
CA ILE A 348 31.65 11.48 -7.92
C ILE A 348 30.63 12.46 -7.38
N THR A 349 30.81 13.75 -7.74
CA THR A 349 29.79 14.79 -7.52
C THR A 349 29.48 15.46 -8.85
N ALA A 350 28.19 15.52 -9.24
CA ALA A 350 27.72 16.22 -10.44
C ALA A 350 26.39 16.91 -10.20
N THR A 351 26.04 17.85 -11.09
CA THR A 351 24.71 18.49 -11.03
C THR A 351 23.66 17.59 -11.69
N ARG A 352 23.99 16.91 -12.77
CA ARG A 352 23.11 15.99 -13.50
C ARG A 352 23.92 14.78 -13.97
N LEU A 353 23.29 13.60 -13.95
CA LEU A 353 23.76 12.43 -14.69
C LEU A 353 22.75 12.13 -15.80
N HIS A 354 23.22 12.07 -17.05
CA HIS A 354 22.42 11.65 -18.20
C HIS A 354 23.04 10.42 -18.85
N THR A 355 22.28 9.34 -18.97
CA THR A 355 22.74 8.11 -19.62
C THR A 355 21.99 7.89 -20.92
N ALA A 356 22.71 7.80 -22.03
CA ALA A 356 22.14 7.61 -23.36
C ALA A 356 22.95 6.60 -24.20
N GLY A 357 22.29 5.96 -25.16
CA GLY A 357 22.94 5.27 -26.25
C GLY A 357 23.73 4.00 -25.92
N SER A 358 23.17 3.06 -25.18
CA SER A 358 23.83 1.78 -24.80
C SER A 358 25.08 1.99 -23.94
N SER A 359 24.99 2.88 -22.99
CA SER A 359 26.07 3.22 -22.07
C SER A 359 25.97 2.47 -20.74
N HIS A 360 27.09 2.45 -20.00
CA HIS A 360 27.22 1.64 -18.80
C HIS A 360 27.78 2.47 -17.64
N VAL A 361 27.07 2.50 -16.53
CA VAL A 361 27.49 3.22 -15.32
C VAL A 361 27.45 2.26 -14.14
N GLN A 362 28.60 2.14 -13.45
CA GLN A 362 28.70 1.39 -12.19
C GLN A 362 29.21 2.29 -11.07
N ASN A 363 28.50 2.32 -9.97
CA ASN A 363 28.93 2.98 -8.75
C ASN A 363 29.23 1.94 -7.66
N ASN A 364 30.48 1.77 -7.28
CA ASN A 364 30.92 0.96 -6.13
C ASN A 364 31.25 1.83 -4.92
N GLY A 365 31.50 3.12 -5.14
CA GLY A 365 31.84 4.10 -4.11
C GLY A 365 30.67 5.01 -3.75
N THR A 366 30.91 6.32 -3.76
CA THR A 366 29.88 7.34 -3.48
C THR A 366 29.62 8.19 -4.71
N MET A 367 28.35 8.29 -5.11
CA MET A 367 27.94 9.17 -6.21
C MET A 367 26.82 10.11 -5.74
N THR A 368 27.05 11.41 -5.87
CA THR A 368 26.09 12.45 -5.50
C THR A 368 25.73 13.29 -6.71
N ILE A 369 24.48 13.23 -7.14
CA ILE A 369 23.92 14.02 -8.23
C ILE A 369 22.96 15.06 -7.62
N ASN A 370 23.35 16.32 -7.65
CA ASN A 370 22.58 17.40 -6.97
C ASN A 370 21.30 17.83 -7.73
N GLY A 371 21.03 17.25 -8.89
CA GLY A 371 19.82 17.44 -9.68
C GLY A 371 19.26 16.10 -10.14
N ASN A 372 19.18 15.89 -11.44
CA ASN A 372 18.56 14.72 -12.04
C ASN A 372 19.55 13.61 -12.37
N THR A 373 19.11 12.38 -12.16
CA THR A 373 19.61 11.20 -12.82
C THR A 373 18.59 10.78 -13.87
N ASP A 374 18.96 10.84 -15.15
CA ASP A 374 18.06 10.55 -16.27
C ASP A 374 18.54 9.28 -17.01
N ILE A 375 17.70 8.23 -17.01
CA ILE A 375 17.86 7.00 -17.79
C ILE A 375 16.71 6.97 -18.78
N ASP A 376 16.87 7.69 -19.90
CA ASP A 376 15.79 8.00 -20.85
C ASP A 376 15.98 7.40 -22.24
N SER A 377 17.04 6.60 -22.44
CA SER A 377 17.27 5.85 -23.67
C SER A 377 17.46 4.35 -23.41
N ASN A 378 17.41 3.54 -24.46
CA ASN A 378 17.41 2.08 -24.36
C ASN A 378 18.82 1.48 -24.28
N ASN A 379 18.90 0.24 -23.77
CA ASN A 379 20.10 -0.61 -23.71
C ASN A 379 21.23 -0.06 -22.82
N ASN A 380 20.91 0.76 -21.84
CA ASN A 380 21.87 1.18 -20.82
C ASN A 380 21.97 0.12 -19.71
N THR A 381 23.12 0.11 -19.04
CA THR A 381 23.33 -0.62 -17.79
C THR A 381 23.67 0.39 -16.70
N TRP A 382 22.87 0.46 -15.66
CA TRP A 382 23.13 1.27 -14.47
C TRP A 382 23.16 0.35 -13.25
N VAL A 383 24.29 0.32 -12.55
CA VAL A 383 24.48 -0.54 -11.38
C VAL A 383 24.97 0.29 -10.21
N ASN A 384 24.29 0.21 -9.08
CA ASN A 384 24.73 0.83 -7.83
C ASN A 384 25.07 -0.24 -6.78
N ASN A 385 26.35 -0.42 -6.53
CA ASN A 385 26.89 -1.27 -5.47
C ASN A 385 27.30 -0.48 -4.22
N GLY A 386 27.22 0.86 -4.28
CA GLY A 386 27.66 1.77 -3.23
C GLY A 386 26.55 2.72 -2.76
N GLN A 387 26.94 3.92 -2.39
CA GLN A 387 26.02 4.97 -1.96
C GLN A 387 25.72 5.89 -3.12
N TYR A 388 24.45 5.96 -3.51
CA TYR A 388 23.99 6.84 -4.58
C TYR A 388 22.95 7.81 -4.06
N THR A 389 23.15 9.11 -4.31
CA THR A 389 22.21 10.14 -3.90
C THR A 389 21.88 11.05 -5.10
N THR A 390 20.59 11.31 -5.32
CA THR A 390 20.11 12.25 -6.34
C THR A 390 18.89 13.01 -5.86
N ASN A 391 18.55 14.16 -6.47
CA ASN A 391 17.29 14.83 -6.16
C ASN A 391 16.12 14.17 -6.91
N TYR A 392 16.33 13.85 -8.19
CA TYR A 392 15.32 13.20 -9.02
C TYR A 392 15.95 11.99 -9.73
N PHE A 393 15.23 10.88 -9.74
CA PHE A 393 15.64 9.68 -10.48
C PHE A 393 14.56 9.34 -11.51
N TYR A 394 14.86 9.54 -12.79
CA TYR A 394 13.94 9.30 -13.89
C TYR A 394 14.38 8.10 -14.69
N TYR A 395 13.64 7.00 -14.60
CA TYR A 395 13.81 5.81 -15.38
C TYR A 395 12.62 5.69 -16.35
N THR A 396 12.79 6.20 -17.57
CA THR A 396 11.69 6.43 -18.51
C THR A 396 11.86 5.75 -19.87
N ALA A 397 12.86 4.90 -20.02
CA ALA A 397 13.07 4.12 -21.24
C ALA A 397 13.22 2.63 -20.92
N GLY A 398 12.76 1.78 -21.83
CA GLY A 398 12.81 0.33 -21.67
C GLY A 398 14.13 -0.31 -22.13
N SER A 399 14.22 -1.65 -21.98
CA SER A 399 15.37 -2.48 -22.38
C SER A 399 16.68 -2.10 -21.70
N ASN A 400 16.63 -1.60 -20.47
CA ASN A 400 17.78 -1.25 -19.65
C ASN A 400 17.95 -2.25 -18.50
N ASP A 401 19.20 -2.42 -18.05
CA ASP A 401 19.53 -3.10 -16.80
C ASP A 401 19.76 -2.04 -15.71
N VAL A 402 18.76 -1.76 -14.89
CA VAL A 402 18.83 -0.78 -13.78
C VAL A 402 18.78 -1.54 -12.47
N ILE A 403 19.94 -1.66 -11.83
CA ILE A 403 20.16 -2.55 -10.69
C ILE A 403 20.69 -1.75 -9.50
N ASN A 404 20.00 -1.83 -8.37
CA ASN A 404 20.44 -1.25 -7.10
C ASN A 404 20.77 -2.35 -6.09
N ASN A 405 22.05 -2.59 -5.87
CA ASN A 405 22.55 -3.60 -4.94
C ASN A 405 22.85 -3.03 -3.53
N CYS A 406 22.89 -1.70 -3.40
CA CYS A 406 23.12 -1.08 -2.10
C CYS A 406 22.13 0.07 -1.86
N LYS A 407 22.56 1.27 -1.51
CA LYS A 407 21.68 2.36 -1.12
C LYS A 407 21.48 3.39 -2.22
N LEU A 408 20.23 3.58 -2.62
CA LEU A 408 19.79 4.68 -3.48
C LEU A 408 18.92 5.65 -2.66
N THR A 409 19.38 6.89 -2.55
CA THR A 409 18.62 7.97 -1.90
C THR A 409 18.16 8.97 -2.96
N VAL A 410 16.83 9.15 -3.09
CA VAL A 410 16.22 10.11 -4.00
C VAL A 410 15.49 11.17 -3.17
N ARG A 411 16.00 12.40 -3.14
CA ARG A 411 15.51 13.42 -2.20
C ARG A 411 14.12 13.94 -2.50
N GLU A 412 13.68 13.94 -3.77
CA GLU A 412 12.40 14.52 -4.18
C GLU A 412 11.47 13.51 -4.86
N LEU A 413 11.87 12.94 -5.99
CA LEU A 413 11.00 12.05 -6.78
C LEU A 413 11.78 10.95 -7.49
N PHE A 414 11.38 9.71 -7.24
CA PHE A 414 11.72 8.58 -8.08
C PHE A 414 10.54 8.28 -9.03
N LYS A 415 10.78 8.42 -10.31
CA LYS A 415 9.79 8.13 -11.35
C LYS A 415 10.23 6.99 -12.25
N ILE A 416 9.33 6.02 -12.43
CA ILE A 416 9.47 4.92 -13.38
C ILE A 416 8.31 4.93 -14.37
N ASN A 417 8.63 4.90 -15.68
CA ASN A 417 7.62 4.84 -16.73
C ASN A 417 8.20 4.12 -17.95
N LEU A 418 8.02 2.82 -18.03
CA LEU A 418 8.62 1.95 -19.02
C LEU A 418 7.66 1.61 -20.16
N GLY A 419 8.19 1.14 -21.27
CA GLY A 419 7.41 0.66 -22.40
C GLY A 419 6.97 -0.80 -22.24
N ASP A 420 5.96 -1.23 -22.98
CA ASP A 420 5.40 -2.61 -22.96
C ASP A 420 6.43 -3.72 -23.21
N THR A 421 7.55 -3.40 -23.80
CA THR A 421 8.62 -4.36 -24.18
C THR A 421 9.67 -4.55 -23.11
N ASP A 422 9.69 -3.69 -22.09
CA ASP A 422 10.65 -3.81 -21.00
C ASP A 422 10.27 -4.91 -20.03
N LYS A 423 11.15 -5.89 -19.92
CA LYS A 423 11.00 -7.03 -18.99
C LYS A 423 11.97 -6.98 -17.82
N ASN A 424 12.89 -6.04 -17.82
CA ASN A 424 13.96 -5.96 -16.81
C ASN A 424 13.53 -5.11 -15.60
N GLY A 425 12.82 -4.01 -15.83
CA GLY A 425 12.34 -3.14 -14.75
C GLY A 425 13.47 -2.56 -13.89
N PHE A 426 13.09 -2.00 -12.75
CA PHE A 426 14.02 -1.62 -11.70
C PHE A 426 14.26 -2.82 -10.79
N GLN A 427 15.50 -3.18 -10.55
CA GLN A 427 15.89 -4.36 -9.78
C GLN A 427 16.62 -3.94 -8.51
N MET A 428 16.28 -4.58 -7.41
CA MET A 428 16.97 -4.47 -6.13
C MET A 428 17.50 -5.85 -5.73
N ASP A 429 18.75 -5.91 -5.33
CA ASP A 429 19.32 -7.15 -4.79
C ASP A 429 18.91 -7.35 -3.31
N SER A 430 19.28 -8.49 -2.75
CA SER A 430 19.09 -8.79 -1.34
C SER A 430 19.76 -7.71 -0.48
N ASP A 431 19.08 -7.30 0.58
CA ASP A 431 19.53 -6.26 1.51
C ASP A 431 19.77 -4.87 0.88
N GLY A 432 19.39 -4.68 -0.40
CA GLY A 432 19.44 -3.38 -1.06
C GLY A 432 18.36 -2.44 -0.55
N GLY A 433 18.62 -1.13 -0.60
CA GLY A 433 17.70 -0.12 -0.11
C GLY A 433 17.46 1.03 -1.07
N VAL A 434 16.21 1.46 -1.15
CA VAL A 434 15.80 2.72 -1.77
C VAL A 434 15.13 3.58 -0.71
N VAL A 435 15.51 4.85 -0.64
CA VAL A 435 14.78 5.86 0.16
C VAL A 435 14.42 7.00 -0.77
N THR A 436 13.13 7.28 -0.92
CA THR A 436 12.65 8.40 -1.72
C THR A 436 11.57 9.18 -1.00
N LYS A 437 11.48 10.49 -1.24
CA LYS A 437 10.40 11.30 -0.69
C LYS A 437 9.08 10.98 -1.38
N ASN A 438 9.06 11.00 -2.70
CA ASN A 438 7.91 10.62 -3.51
C ASN A 438 8.31 9.55 -4.53
N PHE A 439 7.36 8.70 -4.86
CA PHE A 439 7.50 7.68 -5.89
C PHE A 439 6.35 7.77 -6.89
N GLU A 440 6.65 7.62 -8.17
CA GLU A 440 5.65 7.59 -9.24
C GLU A 440 5.94 6.41 -10.18
N ALA A 441 5.06 5.42 -10.18
CA ALA A 441 5.06 4.34 -11.15
C ALA A 441 3.96 4.57 -12.19
N ALA A 442 4.34 4.73 -13.44
CA ALA A 442 3.42 4.95 -14.54
C ALA A 442 3.65 3.93 -15.66
N GLY A 443 2.60 3.60 -16.39
CA GLY A 443 2.68 2.67 -17.52
C GLY A 443 3.09 1.25 -17.12
N PRO A 444 3.58 0.43 -18.08
CA PRO A 444 4.01 -0.92 -17.82
C PRO A 444 5.37 -0.94 -17.12
N SER A 445 5.37 -0.92 -15.80
CA SER A 445 6.57 -0.85 -14.98
C SER A 445 6.71 -2.06 -14.06
N TYR A 446 7.94 -2.53 -13.89
CA TYR A 446 8.32 -3.59 -12.95
C TYR A 446 9.29 -3.07 -11.92
N ILE A 447 9.08 -3.47 -10.67
CA ILE A 447 10.01 -3.30 -9.56
C ILE A 447 10.24 -4.69 -8.98
N PHE A 448 11.46 -5.20 -9.11
CA PHE A 448 11.85 -6.49 -8.55
C PHE A 448 12.70 -6.26 -7.30
N MET A 449 12.23 -6.77 -6.20
CA MET A 449 12.86 -6.61 -4.88
C MET A 449 13.48 -7.93 -4.42
N GLY A 450 14.73 -7.91 -4.01
CA GLY A 450 15.44 -9.04 -3.42
C GLY A 450 15.01 -9.33 -1.97
N ALA A 451 15.43 -10.46 -1.42
CA ALA A 451 15.13 -10.84 -0.05
C ALA A 451 15.73 -9.81 0.94
N GLY A 452 14.98 -9.40 1.95
CA GLY A 452 15.42 -8.42 2.93
C GLY A 452 15.59 -6.99 2.42
N SER A 453 15.28 -6.72 1.15
CA SER A 453 15.38 -5.36 0.60
C SER A 453 14.21 -4.48 1.04
N VAL A 454 14.47 -3.17 1.15
CA VAL A 454 13.47 -2.16 1.55
C VAL A 454 13.39 -1.04 0.52
N PHE A 455 12.19 -0.79 0.01
CA PHE A 455 11.86 0.39 -0.79
C PHE A 455 11.00 1.32 0.06
N GLU A 456 11.60 2.39 0.56
CA GLU A 456 10.99 3.36 1.47
C GLU A 456 10.55 4.61 0.72
N VAL A 457 9.25 4.96 0.81
CA VAL A 457 8.68 6.22 0.29
C VAL A 457 8.19 7.04 1.47
N THR A 458 8.94 8.08 1.85
CA THR A 458 8.67 8.83 3.08
C THR A 458 7.41 9.71 3.02
N GLU A 459 6.87 9.99 1.83
CA GLU A 459 5.62 10.73 1.66
C GLU A 459 4.62 9.95 0.80
N THR A 460 4.58 10.15 -0.50
CA THR A 460 3.53 9.59 -1.35
C THR A 460 4.08 8.67 -2.44
N ALA A 461 3.56 7.45 -2.49
CA ALA A 461 3.70 6.55 -3.63
C ALA A 461 2.46 6.67 -4.53
N THR A 462 2.67 7.12 -5.77
CA THR A 462 1.62 7.24 -6.77
C THR A 462 1.70 6.07 -7.74
N MET A 463 0.65 5.24 -7.78
CA MET A 463 0.57 4.06 -8.63
C MET A 463 -0.34 4.32 -9.82
N ASN A 464 0.12 3.99 -11.01
CA ASN A 464 -0.64 4.00 -12.26
C ASN A 464 -0.11 2.93 -13.23
N ILE A 465 0.02 1.72 -12.74
CA ILE A 465 0.51 0.56 -13.47
C ILE A 465 -0.67 -0.07 -14.22
N THR A 466 -0.62 -0.10 -15.54
CA THR A 466 -1.81 -0.23 -16.41
C THR A 466 -2.16 -1.64 -16.88
N LYS A 467 -1.47 -2.67 -16.43
CA LYS A 467 -1.76 -4.07 -16.83
C LYS A 467 -1.48 -5.04 -15.68
N ASP A 468 -2.22 -6.13 -15.67
CA ASP A 468 -2.26 -7.17 -14.63
C ASP A 468 -0.97 -7.98 -14.39
N LEU A 469 0.09 -7.71 -15.13
CA LEU A 469 1.39 -8.37 -14.94
C LEU A 469 2.51 -7.42 -14.52
N TYR A 470 2.28 -6.12 -14.55
CA TYR A 470 3.25 -5.11 -14.11
C TYR A 470 3.01 -4.77 -12.63
N GLY A 471 4.04 -4.52 -11.88
CA GLY A 471 3.89 -4.23 -10.46
C GLY A 471 5.16 -4.36 -9.65
N VAL A 472 4.98 -4.54 -8.35
CA VAL A 472 6.05 -4.74 -7.38
C VAL A 472 6.14 -6.23 -7.05
N TYR A 473 7.31 -6.79 -7.20
CA TYR A 473 7.60 -8.21 -7.00
C TYR A 473 8.62 -8.39 -5.87
N GLY A 474 8.23 -9.06 -4.82
CA GLY A 474 9.17 -9.62 -3.85
C GLY A 474 9.87 -10.88 -4.39
N PRO A 475 10.80 -11.46 -3.63
CA PRO A 475 11.45 -12.73 -4.00
C PRO A 475 10.43 -13.87 -4.06
N GLU A 476 10.74 -14.93 -4.81
CA GLU A 476 9.86 -16.10 -4.90
C GLU A 476 9.82 -16.88 -3.58
N THR A 477 10.94 -16.94 -2.89
CA THR A 477 11.12 -17.66 -1.62
C THR A 477 12.10 -16.91 -0.72
N GLY A 478 12.12 -17.24 0.56
CA GLY A 478 13.03 -16.65 1.55
C GLY A 478 12.39 -15.47 2.27
N ASP A 479 13.24 -14.60 2.79
CA ASP A 479 12.81 -13.42 3.54
C ASP A 479 12.01 -12.45 2.67
N LYS A 480 11.03 -11.81 3.28
CA LYS A 480 10.19 -10.86 2.57
C LYS A 480 10.95 -9.56 2.26
N ALA A 481 10.69 -9.02 1.09
CA ALA A 481 11.00 -7.62 0.79
C ALA A 481 9.89 -6.71 1.33
N VAL A 482 10.22 -5.45 1.61
CA VAL A 482 9.24 -4.47 2.09
C VAL A 482 9.19 -3.26 1.15
N PHE A 483 8.02 -2.99 0.59
CA PHE A 483 7.68 -1.72 -0.05
C PHE A 483 6.86 -0.92 0.96
N HIS A 484 7.46 0.10 1.56
CA HIS A 484 6.82 0.94 2.57
C HIS A 484 6.56 2.33 2.05
N ALA A 485 5.38 2.88 2.33
CA ALA A 485 5.06 4.27 2.02
C ALA A 485 4.15 4.88 3.09
N LYS A 486 4.35 6.16 3.39
CA LYS A 486 3.41 6.87 4.26
C LYS A 486 1.99 6.83 3.69
N LYS A 487 1.86 7.03 2.38
CA LYS A 487 0.59 7.01 1.67
C LYS A 487 0.75 6.42 0.27
N ILE A 488 -0.14 5.51 -0.11
CA ILE A 488 -0.20 4.94 -1.46
C ILE A 488 -1.49 5.40 -2.14
N VAL A 489 -1.36 6.10 -3.27
CA VAL A 489 -2.48 6.66 -4.02
C VAL A 489 -2.50 6.14 -5.45
N SER A 490 -3.67 6.16 -6.08
CA SER A 490 -3.85 5.87 -7.50
C SER A 490 -3.88 7.15 -8.30
N ALA A 491 -3.16 7.18 -9.45
CA ALA A 491 -3.31 8.19 -10.48
C ALA A 491 -3.99 7.62 -11.73
N ALA A 492 -4.79 6.55 -11.59
CA ALA A 492 -5.47 5.93 -12.69
C ALA A 492 -6.42 6.91 -13.39
N SER A 493 -6.40 6.90 -14.72
CA SER A 493 -7.42 7.58 -15.51
C SER A 493 -8.74 6.80 -15.46
N PRO A 494 -9.89 7.44 -15.75
CA PRO A 494 -11.21 6.80 -15.64
C PRO A 494 -11.42 5.51 -16.46
N ASN A 495 -10.46 5.09 -17.26
CA ASN A 495 -10.54 3.89 -18.11
C ASN A 495 -9.53 2.79 -17.73
N GLN A 496 -8.99 2.82 -16.51
CA GLN A 496 -7.99 1.86 -16.05
C GLN A 496 -8.41 1.18 -14.76
N CYS A 497 -8.46 -0.16 -14.76
CA CYS A 497 -8.87 -0.94 -13.61
C CYS A 497 -7.70 -1.38 -12.71
N PHE A 498 -6.60 -1.80 -13.30
CA PHE A 498 -5.45 -2.29 -12.55
C PHE A 498 -4.40 -1.20 -12.44
N VAL A 499 -4.14 -0.73 -11.25
CA VAL A 499 -3.20 0.37 -11.00
C VAL A 499 -2.02 -0.04 -10.14
N ALA A 500 -2.09 -1.20 -9.49
CA ALA A 500 -0.97 -1.82 -8.79
C ALA A 500 -1.16 -3.34 -8.69
N ASN A 501 -0.06 -4.08 -8.83
CA ASN A 501 -0.01 -5.52 -8.61
C ASN A 501 1.16 -5.83 -7.69
N TYR A 502 0.93 -6.70 -6.71
CA TYR A 502 1.88 -7.08 -5.67
C TYR A 502 2.05 -8.58 -5.66
N PHE A 503 3.29 -9.07 -5.81
CA PHE A 503 3.57 -10.49 -5.98
C PHE A 503 4.78 -10.96 -5.17
N GLY A 504 4.86 -12.28 -4.91
CA GLY A 504 5.99 -12.93 -4.25
C GLY A 504 6.04 -12.66 -2.75
N GLN A 505 7.17 -12.94 -2.11
CA GLN A 505 7.39 -12.67 -0.70
C GLN A 505 7.57 -11.16 -0.47
N LEU A 506 6.46 -10.43 -0.46
CA LEU A 506 6.41 -8.98 -0.41
C LEU A 506 5.48 -8.51 0.72
N ILE A 507 5.93 -7.53 1.48
CA ILE A 507 5.08 -6.72 2.35
C ILE A 507 4.94 -5.35 1.70
N VAL A 508 3.71 -4.92 1.44
CA VAL A 508 3.35 -3.55 1.10
C VAL A 508 2.79 -2.91 2.35
N ALA A 509 3.60 -2.08 2.99
CA ALA A 509 3.28 -1.40 4.23
C ALA A 509 2.85 0.04 3.95
N TYR A 510 1.86 0.56 4.69
CA TYR A 510 1.47 1.96 4.60
C TYR A 510 1.11 2.52 5.97
N ASP A 511 1.37 3.82 6.21
CA ASP A 511 1.11 4.44 7.51
C ASP A 511 -0.28 5.06 7.59
N GLU A 512 -0.69 5.82 6.57
CA GLU A 512 -1.95 6.57 6.56
C GLU A 512 -3.02 5.86 5.75
N SER A 513 -2.78 5.62 4.46
CA SER A 513 -3.77 5.03 3.56
C SER A 513 -3.16 4.33 2.35
N HIS A 514 -3.86 3.30 1.90
CA HIS A 514 -3.70 2.70 0.58
C HIS A 514 -4.98 2.96 -0.23
N PHE A 515 -4.87 3.23 -1.55
CA PHE A 515 -6.07 3.38 -2.38
C PHE A 515 -6.87 2.07 -2.45
N ALA A 516 -8.17 2.18 -2.69
CA ALA A 516 -9.16 1.11 -2.61
C ALA A 516 -8.88 -0.08 -3.53
N GLN A 517 -9.26 -1.16 -3.31
CA GLN A 517 -10.32 -2.14 -3.50
C GLN A 517 -9.80 -3.40 -4.16
N GLY A 518 -10.21 -4.54 -3.60
CA GLY A 518 -10.04 -5.85 -4.21
C GLY A 518 -10.80 -5.95 -5.55
N TYR A 519 -10.26 -6.75 -6.44
CA TYR A 519 -10.77 -7.00 -7.78
C TYR A 519 -11.71 -8.21 -7.78
N SER A 520 -12.82 -8.12 -8.52
CA SER A 520 -13.72 -9.25 -8.78
C SER A 520 -13.95 -9.48 -10.28
N ASP A 521 -14.26 -10.72 -10.67
CA ASP A 521 -14.62 -11.05 -12.05
C ASP A 521 -15.89 -10.33 -12.51
N LYS A 522 -16.85 -10.11 -11.59
CA LYS A 522 -18.08 -9.37 -11.86
C LYS A 522 -17.77 -7.91 -12.24
N ASP A 523 -16.87 -7.26 -11.49
CA ASP A 523 -16.50 -5.88 -11.77
C ASP A 523 -15.82 -5.75 -13.13
N ALA A 524 -14.93 -6.68 -13.49
CA ALA A 524 -14.28 -6.71 -14.79
C ALA A 524 -15.29 -6.90 -15.92
N GLN A 525 -16.25 -7.81 -15.75
CA GLN A 525 -17.30 -8.03 -16.75
C GLN A 525 -18.23 -6.84 -16.88
N GLN A 526 -18.62 -6.23 -15.77
CA GLN A 526 -19.46 -5.02 -15.77
C GLN A 526 -18.74 -3.82 -16.40
N GLN A 527 -17.43 -3.68 -16.16
CA GLN A 527 -16.64 -2.67 -16.86
C GLN A 527 -16.56 -2.92 -18.36
N ALA A 528 -16.30 -4.17 -18.78
CA ALA A 528 -16.25 -4.55 -20.19
C ALA A 528 -17.58 -4.28 -20.89
N ASN A 529 -18.70 -4.43 -20.18
CA ASN A 529 -20.04 -4.12 -20.66
C ASN A 529 -20.40 -2.63 -20.57
N GLY A 530 -19.59 -1.79 -19.92
CA GLY A 530 -19.89 -0.38 -19.67
C GLY A 530 -20.99 -0.14 -18.62
N GLU A 531 -21.28 -1.13 -17.79
CA GLU A 531 -22.35 -1.08 -16.77
C GLU A 531 -21.92 -0.33 -15.49
N ILE A 532 -20.64 -0.34 -15.19
CA ILE A 532 -20.05 0.40 -14.05
C ILE A 532 -18.89 1.28 -14.52
N GLY A 533 -18.65 2.35 -13.80
CA GLY A 533 -17.47 3.19 -13.97
C GLY A 533 -16.21 2.46 -13.55
N VAL A 534 -15.08 2.86 -14.13
CA VAL A 534 -13.77 2.31 -13.76
C VAL A 534 -13.40 2.77 -12.35
N GLN A 535 -13.05 1.81 -11.49
CA GLN A 535 -12.50 2.05 -10.18
C GLN A 535 -11.03 1.62 -10.17
N PRO A 536 -10.15 2.31 -9.43
CA PRO A 536 -8.78 1.85 -9.26
C PRO A 536 -8.74 0.61 -8.36
N TYR A 537 -8.15 -0.47 -8.86
CA TYR A 537 -7.97 -1.71 -8.11
C TYR A 537 -6.50 -2.03 -7.92
N TYR A 538 -6.18 -2.75 -6.84
CA TYR A 538 -4.92 -3.45 -6.71
C TYR A 538 -5.14 -4.96 -6.66
N HIS A 539 -4.14 -5.70 -7.09
CA HIS A 539 -4.13 -7.15 -7.04
C HIS A 539 -3.03 -7.65 -6.11
N VAL A 540 -3.38 -8.58 -5.23
CA VAL A 540 -2.45 -9.20 -4.29
C VAL A 540 -2.26 -10.66 -4.70
N GLY A 541 -1.07 -10.99 -5.19
CA GLY A 541 -0.69 -12.35 -5.58
C GLY A 541 -0.24 -13.20 -4.39
N ASP A 542 0.01 -14.51 -4.63
CA ASP A 542 0.47 -15.43 -3.59
C ASP A 542 1.78 -14.93 -2.94
N GLY A 543 1.83 -14.93 -1.61
CA GLY A 543 2.99 -14.51 -0.82
C GLY A 543 3.05 -13.02 -0.48
N ALA A 544 2.33 -12.16 -1.24
CA ALA A 544 2.27 -10.74 -0.95
C ALA A 544 1.28 -10.41 0.17
N ILE A 545 1.56 -9.34 0.90
CA ILE A 545 0.77 -8.82 2.02
C ILE A 545 0.61 -7.32 1.80
N VAL A 546 -0.60 -6.80 1.99
CA VAL A 546 -0.87 -5.35 2.00
C VAL A 546 -1.50 -5.02 3.35
N GLU A 547 -0.84 -4.23 4.18
CA GLU A 547 -1.33 -3.92 5.52
C GLU A 547 -0.78 -2.60 6.02
N LYS A 548 -1.49 -1.98 6.96
CA LYS A 548 -1.02 -0.79 7.67
C LYS A 548 0.20 -1.14 8.54
N THR A 549 1.22 -0.29 8.51
CA THR A 549 2.50 -0.51 9.20
C THR A 549 2.33 -0.89 10.67
N GLU A 550 1.39 -0.27 11.37
CA GLU A 550 1.12 -0.53 12.80
C GLU A 550 0.63 -1.96 13.10
N PHE A 551 0.13 -2.69 12.08
CA PHE A 551 -0.41 -4.05 12.22
C PHE A 551 0.54 -5.14 11.69
N ILE A 552 1.72 -4.75 11.21
CA ILE A 552 2.73 -5.66 10.67
C ILE A 552 3.67 -6.10 11.80
N ASP A 553 3.80 -7.42 12.00
CA ASP A 553 4.82 -8.01 12.88
C ASP A 553 5.99 -8.52 12.03
N TYR A 554 6.78 -7.58 11.50
CA TYR A 554 7.97 -7.87 10.70
C TYR A 554 9.00 -6.76 10.85
N THR A 555 10.27 -7.15 10.88
CA THR A 555 11.39 -6.22 11.01
C THR A 555 12.52 -6.62 10.06
N ILE A 556 13.10 -5.64 9.40
CA ILE A 556 14.37 -5.73 8.68
C ILE A 556 15.33 -4.77 9.36
N ASP A 557 16.47 -5.26 9.82
CA ASP A 557 17.48 -4.42 10.46
C ASP A 557 18.12 -3.47 9.44
N ALA A 558 18.38 -2.25 9.86
CA ALA A 558 19.09 -1.28 9.03
C ALA A 558 20.56 -1.68 8.86
N SER A 559 21.11 -1.48 7.66
CA SER A 559 22.49 -1.68 7.31
C SER A 559 23.06 -0.49 6.55
N THR A 560 24.31 -0.59 6.10
CA THR A 560 24.89 0.44 5.23
C THR A 560 24.07 0.60 3.92
N CYS A 561 23.53 -0.50 3.40
CA CYS A 561 22.81 -0.53 2.12
C CYS A 561 21.29 -0.46 2.29
N CYS A 562 20.74 -0.99 3.38
CA CYS A 562 19.31 -1.06 3.62
C CYS A 562 18.88 -0.03 4.68
N PRO A 563 17.80 0.75 4.45
CA PRO A 563 17.27 1.67 5.48
C PRO A 563 16.68 0.93 6.68
N GLY A 564 16.38 -0.36 6.54
CA GLY A 564 15.65 -1.14 7.51
C GLY A 564 14.14 -0.88 7.46
N PHE A 565 13.39 -1.74 8.13
CA PHE A 565 11.95 -1.59 8.32
C PHE A 565 11.56 -2.13 9.68
N LYS A 566 10.66 -1.44 10.36
CA LYS A 566 10.08 -1.92 11.60
C LYS A 566 8.58 -1.69 11.58
N GLY A 567 7.83 -2.79 11.50
CA GLY A 567 6.39 -2.78 11.69
C GLY A 567 5.99 -2.56 13.16
N GLY A 568 4.71 -2.33 13.38
CA GLY A 568 4.10 -2.40 14.72
C GLY A 568 4.00 -3.84 15.20
N ALA A 569 3.66 -4.06 16.44
CA ALA A 569 3.67 -5.40 17.07
C ALA A 569 2.55 -6.37 16.60
N GLY A 570 1.90 -6.14 15.47
CA GLY A 570 0.94 -7.08 14.86
C GLY A 570 -0.40 -7.26 15.62
N ASN A 571 -0.62 -6.53 16.71
CA ASN A 571 -1.82 -6.68 17.54
C ASN A 571 -3.00 -5.87 16.99
N LYS A 572 -3.59 -6.34 15.89
CA LYS A 572 -4.87 -5.82 15.41
C LYS A 572 -5.99 -6.34 16.31
N VAL A 573 -6.43 -5.54 17.27
CA VAL A 573 -7.66 -5.81 18.01
C VAL A 573 -8.84 -5.32 17.17
N GLU A 574 -9.51 -6.25 16.51
CA GLU A 574 -10.71 -5.91 15.75
C GLU A 574 -11.89 -5.71 16.70
N PRO A 575 -12.72 -4.66 16.50
CA PRO A 575 -13.96 -4.51 17.24
C PRO A 575 -14.92 -5.66 16.89
N THR A 576 -15.75 -6.04 17.85
CA THR A 576 -16.78 -7.06 17.63
C THR A 576 -18.04 -6.39 17.09
N GLN A 577 -18.64 -6.94 16.04
CA GLN A 577 -19.94 -6.51 15.55
C GLN A 577 -21.05 -7.03 16.48
N TYR A 578 -22.00 -6.16 16.78
CA TYR A 578 -23.15 -6.47 17.62
C TYR A 578 -24.45 -6.07 16.95
N ILE A 579 -25.51 -6.83 17.25
CA ILE A 579 -26.90 -6.46 17.04
C ILE A 579 -27.50 -6.17 18.43
N TYR A 580 -28.10 -5.02 18.58
CA TYR A 580 -28.74 -4.57 19.81
C TYR A 580 -30.24 -4.84 19.74
N PHE A 581 -30.78 -5.34 20.84
CA PHE A 581 -32.22 -5.53 21.08
C PHE A 581 -32.59 -4.65 22.29
N ALA A 582 -33.42 -3.66 22.06
CA ALA A 582 -33.76 -2.63 23.01
C ALA A 582 -35.25 -2.64 23.23
N PHE A 583 -35.67 -2.67 24.49
CA PHE A 583 -37.03 -2.98 24.92
C PHE A 583 -37.65 -1.89 25.78
N GLU A 584 -38.97 -1.76 25.66
CA GLU A 584 -39.90 -1.12 26.64
C GLU A 584 -40.47 -2.20 27.55
N ASP A 585 -40.48 -1.99 28.87
CA ASP A 585 -40.87 -3.00 29.86
C ASP A 585 -42.32 -2.98 30.25
N LEU A 586 -43.15 -2.15 29.60
CA LEU A 586 -44.59 -2.13 29.87
C LEU A 586 -44.93 -1.45 31.20
N GLY A 587 -44.06 -0.56 31.67
CA GLY A 587 -44.31 0.28 32.83
C GLY A 587 -45.48 1.24 32.63
N THR A 588 -45.61 2.21 33.52
CA THR A 588 -46.66 3.23 33.46
C THR A 588 -46.28 4.52 32.72
N SER A 589 -45.06 4.57 32.17
CA SER A 589 -44.54 5.72 31.42
C SER A 589 -44.33 5.34 29.98
N ASP A 590 -45.13 5.92 29.07
CA ASP A 590 -44.94 5.83 27.61
C ASP A 590 -43.89 6.86 27.20
N ASP A 591 -42.63 6.68 27.61
CA ASP A 591 -41.55 7.62 27.27
C ASP A 591 -40.79 7.25 25.97
N PHE A 592 -41.04 6.04 25.46
CA PHE A 592 -40.55 5.55 24.18
C PHE A 592 -39.06 5.70 24.01
N ASP A 593 -38.29 5.42 25.06
CA ASP A 593 -36.83 5.56 25.02
C ASP A 593 -36.09 4.25 24.71
N PHE A 594 -36.76 3.09 24.74
CA PHE A 594 -36.25 1.75 24.44
C PHE A 594 -34.98 1.42 25.22
N ASN A 595 -34.92 1.77 26.49
CA ASN A 595 -33.76 1.53 27.32
C ASN A 595 -34.08 0.74 28.61
N ASP A 596 -35.33 0.30 28.80
CA ASP A 596 -35.75 -0.50 29.97
C ASP A 596 -34.89 -1.77 30.11
N VAL A 597 -34.62 -2.45 28.97
CA VAL A 597 -33.58 -3.46 28.85
C VAL A 597 -32.90 -3.29 27.48
N VAL A 598 -31.57 -3.13 27.49
CA VAL A 598 -30.80 -3.22 26.25
C VAL A 598 -29.86 -4.40 26.37
N VAL A 599 -29.97 -5.34 25.44
CA VAL A 599 -29.01 -6.43 25.25
C VAL A 599 -28.37 -6.31 23.90
N ARG A 600 -27.12 -6.79 23.78
CA ARG A 600 -26.45 -6.93 22.51
C ARG A 600 -26.00 -8.36 22.28
N VAL A 601 -26.01 -8.80 21.05
CA VAL A 601 -25.61 -10.13 20.62
C VAL A 601 -24.50 -10.01 19.60
N SER A 602 -23.35 -10.65 19.87
CA SER A 602 -22.18 -10.60 18.99
C SER A 602 -22.45 -11.27 17.64
N ALA A 603 -21.70 -10.87 16.61
CA ALA A 603 -21.57 -11.71 15.41
C ALA A 603 -21.16 -13.14 15.81
N PRO A 604 -21.68 -14.19 15.15
CA PRO A 604 -21.35 -15.55 15.52
C PRO A 604 -19.88 -15.89 15.20
N ASP A 605 -19.29 -16.68 16.09
CA ASP A 605 -17.96 -17.26 15.86
C ASP A 605 -17.98 -18.37 14.76
N ALA A 606 -16.84 -19.00 14.54
CA ALA A 606 -16.69 -20.09 13.56
C ALA A 606 -17.58 -21.30 13.86
N ASN A 607 -18.02 -21.48 15.09
CA ASN A 607 -18.92 -22.54 15.55
C ASN A 607 -20.39 -22.12 15.55
N ARG A 608 -20.70 -20.94 15.02
CA ARG A 608 -22.04 -20.35 15.01
C ARG A 608 -22.58 -20.05 16.41
N VAL A 609 -21.69 -19.69 17.33
CA VAL A 609 -22.04 -19.30 18.70
C VAL A 609 -21.90 -17.79 18.84
N SER A 610 -22.93 -17.13 19.40
CA SER A 610 -22.94 -15.69 19.70
C SER A 610 -23.04 -15.48 21.19
N THR A 611 -22.35 -14.45 21.70
CA THR A 611 -22.45 -14.02 23.11
C THR A 611 -23.57 -13.02 23.25
N VAL A 612 -24.38 -13.18 24.33
CA VAL A 612 -25.45 -12.27 24.72
C VAL A 612 -25.01 -11.47 25.94
N GLU A 613 -25.07 -10.16 25.85
CA GLU A 613 -24.56 -9.24 26.85
C GLU A 613 -25.63 -8.21 27.24
N LEU A 614 -25.76 -7.94 28.54
CA LEU A 614 -26.64 -6.90 29.10
C LEU A 614 -25.94 -5.54 29.05
N CYS A 615 -26.59 -4.55 28.48
CA CYS A 615 -26.01 -3.22 28.24
C CYS A 615 -26.66 -2.12 29.08
N ALA A 616 -27.97 -2.18 29.33
CA ALA A 616 -28.71 -1.18 30.15
C ALA A 616 -29.87 -1.81 30.92
N ILE A 617 -30.20 -1.19 32.04
CA ILE A 617 -31.31 -1.57 32.94
C ILE A 617 -32.08 -0.30 33.30
N GLY A 618 -33.09 0.10 32.49
CA GLY A 618 -33.92 1.27 32.68
C GLY A 618 -35.29 0.94 33.34
N GLY A 619 -35.78 -0.27 33.11
CA GLY A 619 -37.07 -0.70 33.64
C GLY A 619 -37.06 -0.97 35.15
N THR A 620 -38.21 -0.78 35.81
CA THR A 620 -38.39 -1.00 37.24
C THR A 620 -39.04 -2.35 37.57
N LEU A 621 -39.55 -3.06 36.58
CA LEU A 621 -40.19 -4.36 36.73
C LEU A 621 -39.13 -5.47 36.70
N GLN A 622 -39.47 -6.65 37.22
CA GLN A 622 -38.60 -7.82 37.08
C GLN A 622 -38.58 -8.29 35.64
N GLN A 623 -37.37 -8.41 35.08
CA GLN A 623 -37.19 -8.72 33.70
C GLN A 623 -36.18 -9.86 33.50
N LYS A 624 -36.45 -10.79 32.59
CA LYS A 624 -35.56 -11.89 32.21
C LYS A 624 -35.42 -11.95 30.71
N VAL A 625 -34.22 -12.19 30.24
CA VAL A 625 -33.90 -12.29 28.79
C VAL A 625 -34.05 -13.73 28.33
N PHE A 626 -34.63 -13.91 27.15
CA PHE A 626 -34.81 -15.21 26.49
C PHE A 626 -34.34 -15.15 25.03
N CYS A 627 -33.89 -16.29 24.52
CA CYS A 627 -33.89 -16.56 23.09
C CYS A 627 -34.88 -17.68 22.84
N ASP A 628 -35.88 -17.44 22.00
CA ASP A 628 -37.07 -18.26 21.91
C ASP A 628 -37.71 -18.50 23.30
N ASN A 629 -37.71 -19.72 23.81
CA ASN A 629 -38.23 -20.11 25.09
C ASN A 629 -37.12 -20.44 26.12
N VAL A 630 -35.87 -20.20 25.81
CA VAL A 630 -34.72 -20.51 26.65
C VAL A 630 -34.25 -19.24 27.36
N GLN A 631 -34.34 -19.22 28.70
CA GLN A 631 -33.82 -18.11 29.49
C GLN A 631 -32.29 -18.01 29.35
N ILE A 632 -31.80 -16.79 29.20
CA ILE A 632 -30.35 -16.47 29.10
C ILE A 632 -30.01 -15.62 30.33
N GLY A 633 -29.18 -16.15 31.22
CA GLY A 633 -28.79 -15.49 32.45
C GLY A 633 -29.90 -15.48 33.50
N GLU A 634 -29.71 -14.64 34.51
CA GLU A 634 -30.64 -14.44 35.61
C GLU A 634 -31.57 -13.23 35.33
N GLU A 635 -32.35 -12.83 36.31
CA GLU A 635 -33.13 -11.59 36.29
C GLU A 635 -32.18 -10.38 36.21
N VAL A 636 -32.52 -9.37 35.36
CA VAL A 636 -31.56 -8.31 34.97
C VAL A 636 -31.03 -7.47 36.14
N HIS A 637 -31.88 -7.22 37.18
CA HIS A 637 -31.48 -6.45 38.38
C HIS A 637 -30.51 -7.23 39.28
N THR A 638 -30.26 -8.51 39.03
CA THR A 638 -29.22 -9.24 39.75
C THR A 638 -27.82 -8.83 39.28
N TYR A 639 -27.71 -8.21 38.08
CA TYR A 639 -26.45 -7.77 37.49
C TYR A 639 -26.16 -6.28 37.69
N GLY A 640 -27.17 -5.47 38.01
CA GLY A 640 -27.03 -4.04 38.26
C GLY A 640 -28.28 -3.37 38.78
N GLU A 641 -28.15 -2.16 39.27
CA GLU A 641 -29.27 -1.38 39.79
C GLU A 641 -30.11 -0.75 38.68
N PHE A 642 -31.36 -0.44 38.98
CA PHE A 642 -32.20 0.40 38.12
C PHE A 642 -31.51 1.70 37.73
N GLY A 643 -31.58 2.02 36.46
CA GLY A 643 -30.95 3.19 35.85
C GLY A 643 -29.47 2.98 35.43
N ALA A 644 -28.93 1.77 35.60
CA ALA A 644 -27.57 1.46 35.11
C ALA A 644 -27.50 1.64 33.60
N ASN A 645 -26.57 2.49 33.13
CA ASN A 645 -26.34 2.89 31.74
C ASN A 645 -27.58 3.53 31.06
N THR A 646 -28.55 4.09 31.79
CA THR A 646 -29.64 4.91 31.24
C THR A 646 -29.56 6.36 31.70
N TYR A 647 -28.96 6.61 32.85
CA TYR A 647 -28.63 7.96 33.32
C TYR A 647 -27.16 8.29 33.16
N SER A 648 -26.85 9.52 32.77
CA SER A 648 -25.45 9.97 32.54
C SER A 648 -24.54 9.89 33.79
N ASN A 649 -25.15 9.86 34.98
CA ASN A 649 -24.45 9.73 36.27
C ASN A 649 -24.44 8.29 36.81
N LYS A 650 -24.98 7.32 36.07
CA LYS A 650 -25.05 5.90 36.44
C LYS A 650 -24.42 5.00 35.37
N ILE A 651 -23.38 5.48 34.70
CA ILE A 651 -22.63 4.68 33.69
C ILE A 651 -21.69 3.76 34.45
N VAL A 652 -21.92 2.45 34.36
CA VAL A 652 -21.12 1.40 35.02
C VAL A 652 -20.22 0.63 34.03
N GLY A 653 -20.32 0.94 32.73
CA GLY A 653 -19.59 0.28 31.62
C GLY A 653 -20.52 -0.60 30.77
N VAL A 654 -20.07 -0.90 29.57
CA VAL A 654 -20.79 -1.75 28.60
C VAL A 654 -19.86 -2.88 28.13
N PRO A 655 -20.23 -4.16 28.31
CA PRO A 655 -21.50 -4.61 28.93
C PRO A 655 -21.50 -4.47 30.43
N ILE A 656 -22.74 -4.44 31.05
CA ILE A 656 -22.92 -4.59 32.47
C ILE A 656 -22.53 -6.02 32.89
N ALA A 657 -22.97 -7.02 32.09
CA ALA A 657 -22.70 -8.43 32.32
C ALA A 657 -22.81 -9.24 31.02
N VAL A 658 -22.09 -10.34 30.95
CA VAL A 658 -22.31 -11.42 29.95
C VAL A 658 -23.43 -12.32 30.52
N LEU A 659 -24.58 -12.40 29.84
CA LEU A 659 -25.69 -13.23 30.23
C LEU A 659 -25.48 -14.70 29.86
N GLY A 660 -24.85 -14.99 28.71
CA GLY A 660 -24.64 -16.33 28.23
C GLY A 660 -24.33 -16.36 26.72
N THR A 661 -24.53 -17.51 26.12
CA THR A 661 -24.35 -17.72 24.70
C THR A 661 -25.57 -18.32 24.03
N VAL A 662 -25.72 -18.07 22.72
CA VAL A 662 -26.80 -18.65 21.90
C VAL A 662 -26.17 -19.27 20.61
N ASN A 663 -26.74 -20.41 20.20
CA ASN A 663 -26.40 -20.97 18.91
C ASN A 663 -27.23 -20.30 17.80
N VAL A 664 -26.57 -19.82 16.76
CA VAL A 664 -27.22 -19.21 15.59
C VAL A 664 -27.45 -20.30 14.54
N PRO A 665 -28.68 -20.69 14.22
CA PRO A 665 -28.94 -21.74 13.25
C PRO A 665 -28.36 -21.43 11.85
N ASN A 666 -28.04 -22.46 11.07
CA ASN A 666 -27.62 -22.26 9.69
C ASN A 666 -28.73 -21.56 8.88
N GLY A 667 -28.34 -20.59 8.07
CA GLY A 667 -29.28 -19.80 7.27
C GLY A 667 -29.98 -18.67 8.04
N VAL A 668 -29.76 -18.54 9.35
CA VAL A 668 -30.31 -17.48 10.20
C VAL A 668 -29.22 -16.46 10.52
N SER A 669 -29.55 -15.19 10.50
CA SER A 669 -28.66 -14.13 10.99
C SER A 669 -28.93 -13.84 12.48
N VAL A 670 -27.98 -13.16 13.15
CA VAL A 670 -28.17 -12.71 14.53
C VAL A 670 -29.39 -11.79 14.69
N ALA A 671 -29.66 -10.98 13.67
CA ALA A 671 -30.80 -10.04 13.69
C ALA A 671 -32.17 -10.73 13.64
N ASP A 672 -32.22 -11.99 13.17
CA ASP A 672 -33.45 -12.80 13.08
C ASP A 672 -33.67 -13.66 14.31
N LEU A 673 -32.74 -13.64 15.31
CA LEU A 673 -32.93 -14.35 16.55
C LEU A 673 -34.12 -13.78 17.30
N ASN A 674 -34.97 -14.67 17.84
CA ASN A 674 -36.09 -14.27 18.64
C ASN A 674 -35.66 -13.94 20.11
N ILE A 675 -34.86 -12.86 20.24
CA ILE A 675 -34.51 -12.31 21.55
C ILE A 675 -35.71 -11.57 22.07
N ASN A 676 -36.19 -11.97 23.27
CA ASN A 676 -37.33 -11.39 23.94
C ASN A 676 -37.06 -11.23 25.43
N ILE A 677 -37.88 -10.45 26.12
CA ILE A 677 -37.87 -10.36 27.59
C ILE A 677 -39.20 -10.84 28.16
N GLN A 678 -39.15 -11.48 29.33
CA GLN A 678 -40.30 -11.73 30.14
C GLN A 678 -40.33 -10.72 31.30
N VAL A 679 -41.40 -10.00 31.39
CA VAL A 679 -41.62 -8.96 32.41
C VAL A 679 -42.65 -9.45 33.41
N THR A 680 -42.32 -9.41 34.70
CA THR A 680 -43.27 -9.69 35.78
C THR A 680 -43.93 -8.39 36.20
N ARG A 681 -45.21 -8.24 35.95
CA ARG A 681 -46.00 -7.07 36.30
C ARG A 681 -46.27 -6.99 37.81
N LYS A 682 -46.67 -5.83 38.30
CA LYS A 682 -47.00 -5.59 39.71
C LYS A 682 -48.14 -6.48 40.24
N ASP A 683 -49.04 -6.96 39.36
CA ASP A 683 -50.11 -7.89 39.67
C ASP A 683 -49.66 -9.36 39.69
N GLY A 684 -48.37 -9.62 39.45
CA GLY A 684 -47.77 -10.96 39.36
C GLY A 684 -47.91 -11.67 38.02
N GLN A 685 -48.56 -11.06 37.04
CA GLN A 685 -48.61 -11.60 35.69
C GLN A 685 -47.22 -11.52 35.00
N VAL A 686 -46.86 -12.58 34.27
CA VAL A 686 -45.65 -12.62 33.43
C VAL A 686 -46.07 -12.42 31.97
N VAL A 687 -45.51 -11.43 31.35
CA VAL A 687 -45.77 -11.08 29.94
C VAL A 687 -44.51 -11.17 29.15
N THR A 688 -44.58 -11.69 27.91
CA THR A 688 -43.43 -11.73 27.00
C THR A 688 -43.49 -10.53 26.05
N VAL A 689 -42.39 -9.76 26.01
CA VAL A 689 -42.18 -8.67 25.07
C VAL A 689 -41.25 -9.20 23.97
N ALA A 690 -41.78 -9.39 22.79
CA ALA A 690 -41.09 -9.90 21.61
C ALA A 690 -40.97 -8.81 20.54
N GLY A 691 -40.32 -9.13 19.41
CA GLY A 691 -40.32 -8.24 18.25
C GLY A 691 -41.71 -8.03 17.68
N PRO A 692 -42.04 -6.81 17.22
CA PRO A 692 -43.31 -6.51 16.61
C PRO A 692 -43.51 -7.23 15.30
N GLN A 693 -44.77 -7.47 14.90
CA GLN A 693 -45.09 -7.86 13.52
C GLN A 693 -44.94 -6.67 12.58
N PRO A 694 -44.71 -6.90 11.27
CA PRO A 694 -44.62 -5.81 10.31
C PRO A 694 -45.84 -4.85 10.41
N GLY A 695 -45.58 -3.55 10.51
CA GLY A 695 -46.61 -2.51 10.61
C GLY A 695 -47.17 -2.26 11.99
N GLU A 696 -46.76 -2.99 13.01
CA GLU A 696 -47.18 -2.76 14.39
C GLU A 696 -46.32 -1.73 15.11
N THR A 697 -46.86 -1.12 16.14
CA THR A 697 -46.13 -0.25 17.08
C THR A 697 -45.15 -1.11 17.91
N PRO A 698 -43.85 -0.73 18.01
CA PRO A 698 -42.86 -1.58 18.64
C PRO A 698 -42.83 -1.47 20.16
N PHE A 699 -42.54 -2.58 20.83
CA PHE A 699 -42.02 -2.65 22.21
C PHE A 699 -40.56 -3.15 22.20
N ARG A 700 -40.04 -3.49 21.04
CA ARG A 700 -38.64 -3.83 20.82
C ARG A 700 -38.19 -3.22 19.51
N VAL A 701 -37.03 -2.57 19.53
CA VAL A 701 -36.31 -2.18 18.33
C VAL A 701 -35.03 -3.01 18.22
N THR A 702 -34.64 -3.35 16.98
CA THR A 702 -33.43 -4.08 16.71
C THR A 702 -32.47 -3.18 15.90
N VAL A 703 -31.29 -2.93 16.47
CA VAL A 703 -30.34 -1.95 15.90
C VAL A 703 -28.98 -2.57 15.65
N THR A 704 -28.44 -2.35 14.46
CA THR A 704 -27.08 -2.75 14.10
C THR A 704 -26.08 -1.80 14.76
N GLY A 705 -25.00 -2.31 15.34
CA GLY A 705 -23.85 -1.49 15.74
C GLY A 705 -23.22 -0.78 14.54
N ASP A 706 -22.55 0.34 14.77
CA ASP A 706 -21.73 1.04 13.79
C ASP A 706 -20.51 0.20 13.38
N ASP A 707 -19.61 0.76 12.59
CA ASP A 707 -18.39 0.07 12.11
C ASP A 707 -17.43 -0.32 13.26
N GLN A 708 -17.64 0.21 14.47
CA GLN A 708 -16.96 -0.18 15.70
C GLN A 708 -17.80 -1.11 16.59
N GLY A 709 -18.91 -1.60 16.07
CA GLY A 709 -19.86 -2.44 16.81
C GLY A 709 -20.67 -1.71 17.88
N LYS A 710 -20.71 -0.39 17.89
CA LYS A 710 -21.36 0.42 18.93
C LYS A 710 -22.70 0.97 18.49
N TRP A 711 -23.60 1.09 19.48
CA TRP A 711 -24.83 1.87 19.38
C TRP A 711 -25.05 2.62 20.71
N TYR A 712 -25.61 3.83 20.64
CA TYR A 712 -25.84 4.70 21.80
C TYR A 712 -27.37 4.87 22.00
N TRP A 713 -27.99 4.12 22.91
CA TRP A 713 -29.43 4.21 23.18
C TRP A 713 -29.80 5.53 23.86
N ALA A 714 -31.09 5.88 23.80
CA ALA A 714 -31.59 7.11 24.40
C ALA A 714 -31.40 7.09 25.94
N LYS A 715 -31.27 8.27 26.56
CA LYS A 715 -31.25 8.40 27.99
C LYS A 715 -32.66 8.16 28.54
N GLU A 716 -32.70 7.72 29.79
CA GLU A 716 -33.92 7.58 30.56
C GLU A 716 -34.87 8.78 30.39
N ARG A 717 -36.13 8.51 30.06
CA ARG A 717 -37.16 9.52 29.78
C ARG A 717 -36.85 10.46 28.63
N THR A 718 -36.08 10.01 27.69
CA THR A 718 -35.80 10.75 26.47
C THR A 718 -36.37 9.96 25.30
N ASN A 719 -37.42 10.45 24.70
CA ASN A 719 -38.03 9.82 23.55
C ASN A 719 -37.02 9.53 22.48
N ILE A 720 -37.06 8.35 21.85
CA ILE A 720 -36.11 7.94 20.82
C ILE A 720 -36.09 8.90 19.63
N SER A 721 -37.23 9.55 19.28
CA SER A 721 -37.27 10.55 18.21
C SER A 721 -36.63 11.88 18.61
N ASP A 722 -36.47 12.16 19.91
CA ASP A 722 -35.69 13.29 20.44
C ASP A 722 -34.17 12.97 20.45
N ALA A 723 -33.85 11.69 20.65
CA ALA A 723 -32.43 11.22 20.61
C ALA A 723 -31.95 11.01 19.19
N TYR A 724 -32.85 10.65 18.27
CA TYR A 724 -32.61 10.35 16.86
C TYR A 724 -33.73 10.95 16.00
N THR A 725 -33.54 12.16 15.50
CA THR A 725 -34.58 12.91 14.79
C THR A 725 -35.08 12.23 13.48
N GLN A 726 -34.35 11.26 12.99
CA GLN A 726 -34.71 10.51 11.77
C GLN A 726 -35.51 9.24 12.08
N PHE A 727 -35.59 8.80 13.34
CA PHE A 727 -36.28 7.57 13.74
C PHE A 727 -37.75 7.56 13.32
N GLY A 728 -38.50 8.63 13.61
CA GLY A 728 -39.90 8.74 13.25
C GLY A 728 -40.14 8.72 11.75
N LEU A 729 -39.24 9.33 10.95
CA LEU A 729 -39.32 9.30 9.51
C LEU A 729 -39.10 7.88 8.95
N TRP A 730 -38.15 7.13 9.54
CA TRP A 730 -37.94 5.73 9.20
C TRP A 730 -39.12 4.84 9.64
N GLY A 731 -39.72 5.11 10.78
CA GLY A 731 -40.90 4.39 11.24
C GLY A 731 -42.11 4.56 10.33
N ALA A 732 -42.30 5.75 9.79
CA ALA A 732 -43.39 6.05 8.87
C ALA A 732 -43.14 5.59 7.42
N ASN A 733 -41.88 5.43 7.03
CA ASN A 733 -41.46 4.87 5.76
C ASN A 733 -40.09 4.23 5.93
N MET A 734 -40.03 2.89 5.95
CA MET A 734 -38.80 2.13 6.23
C MET A 734 -37.69 2.30 5.19
N ASP A 735 -37.99 2.85 4.01
CA ASP A 735 -36.99 3.15 2.97
C ASP A 735 -36.31 4.51 3.22
N ASN A 736 -36.85 5.34 4.14
CA ASN A 736 -36.29 6.63 4.51
C ASN A 736 -35.37 6.49 5.73
N ASN A 737 -34.15 7.00 5.62
CA ASN A 737 -33.17 7.07 6.72
C ASN A 737 -32.94 5.71 7.43
N PRO A 738 -32.68 4.59 6.72
CA PRO A 738 -32.47 3.28 7.34
C PRO A 738 -31.20 3.23 8.23
N ASP A 739 -30.37 4.26 8.20
CA ASP A 739 -29.16 4.45 9.01
C ASP A 739 -29.35 5.51 10.13
N TRP A 740 -30.60 5.84 10.48
CA TRP A 740 -30.97 6.82 11.51
C TRP A 740 -30.13 6.69 12.79
N TYR A 741 -29.80 5.48 13.21
CA TYR A 741 -29.08 5.15 14.43
C TYR A 741 -27.61 5.62 14.44
N LYS A 742 -27.06 5.99 13.28
CA LYS A 742 -25.69 6.54 13.15
C LYS A 742 -25.61 8.04 13.47
N SER A 743 -26.76 8.72 13.63
CA SER A 743 -26.83 10.18 13.81
C SER A 743 -27.49 10.57 15.13
N PRO A 744 -26.92 10.20 16.30
CA PRO A 744 -27.49 10.54 17.61
C PRO A 744 -27.32 12.02 17.94
N ILE A 745 -28.28 12.59 18.69
CA ILE A 745 -28.11 13.87 19.39
C ILE A 745 -27.28 13.60 20.65
N ASN A 746 -26.03 14.06 20.68
CA ASN A 746 -24.99 13.67 21.64
C ASN A 746 -25.38 13.82 23.13
N ASN A 747 -26.17 14.82 23.48
CA ASN A 747 -26.61 15.06 24.84
C ASN A 747 -27.90 14.28 25.25
N ARG A 748 -28.51 13.58 24.28
CA ARG A 748 -29.75 12.81 24.44
C ARG A 748 -29.52 11.30 24.52
N VAL A 749 -28.31 10.82 24.26
CA VAL A 749 -27.96 9.40 24.27
C VAL A 749 -26.93 9.10 25.35
N ILE A 750 -26.85 7.83 25.74
CA ILE A 750 -25.79 7.30 26.60
C ILE A 750 -24.55 7.01 25.73
N LYS A 751 -23.44 7.65 26.05
CA LYS A 751 -22.13 7.39 25.46
C LYS A 751 -21.23 6.61 26.39
N TRP A 752 -20.62 5.55 25.87
CA TRP A 752 -19.81 4.60 26.63
C TRP A 752 -18.57 4.15 25.87
#